data_897371351fc1dd62ae17f9a6994c1418
#
_entry.id   897371351fc1dd62ae17f9a6994c1418
#
_cell.length_a   1.000
_cell.length_b   1.000
_cell.length_c   1.000
_cell.angle_alpha   90.00
_cell.angle_beta   90.00
_cell.angle_gamma   90.00
#
_symmetry.space_group_name_H-M   'P 1'
#
loop_
_entity.id
_entity.type
_entity.pdbx_description
1 polymer ?
#
loop_
_entity_poly.entity_id
_entity_poly.type
_entity_poly.pdbx_seq_one_letter_code
_entity_poly.pdbx_strand_id
1 'polypeptide(L)'
;MSTTSASTALRHGTLGTSASRPDGVAKVQGGFAFSSDMWADNMLWGATLRSPHPYARIVAIDVSGAYAIDGVVTVVTAVDVPGKLTYGLIVQDQPVFAAIGDTVRYSGEPIAAVAADHPETCQRALAAIKVTYEVLTPVTDPEDCIAGVAEQIHPDGNIFRHQRIVSGDTSVVGAVQVEGEYEIGMQDQAFLGLESALAIPDSNGAGLEMYVATQWLHEDRKQIADCLNIPEENIRLVLGGVGGAFGAREDISLQVHTALLAMKAGRPVRISYGREESFYGHVHRHPAKIWMKHHADLNGKIVKIESRMVFDGGAYCSTSPAVLINGITHTQGPYKCDNAIVDGWAVRTNNPPCGAMRGFGVVQACFAHESQMEKLAAVVGVSPVEIRLLNAMETGDRMITGQIMDSVAPVAQCIRETDAIPMPAPLENNADLRTIPGGTGLTAQPSNIRRGVGWGVSIKNLMYSEGFDDFSTARCRISNGVVTIKFATSEVGQGFTMLAQQIARTVLGVDEVILDTIDTQVGSAGSTSASRQTWMSGGAVQVACQAALAQLFDHVATKFEMTHSELEIDGTDIVDRLTQRRVTVSEAISEIEIDCTEEYHHPPTEDLDENGQGNCHVAYAFVAHRAVVDVDPELGLIKVVQIATAQDVGRVLNPLAAMGQIEGGIAQGLGLAVMEEIIVKDGKVRNPSFTDYLLPTFLDSPTVEMVFIEEHEPKSPLGAKGIGEPPCISVTPAIANAIRQAVGRELPRVPIRPYDICL
;
A
#
# COMPACT_ATOMS: atom_id res chain seq x y z
N MET A 1 -48.16 -4.82 12.46
CA MET A 1 -47.59 -4.78 13.82
C MET A 1 -46.07 -4.65 13.64
N SER A 2 -45.59 -3.45 13.91
CA SER A 2 -44.16 -3.13 13.76
C SER A 2 -43.41 -3.71 14.97
N THR A 3 -42.61 -4.74 14.78
CA THR A 3 -41.63 -5.22 15.78
C THR A 3 -40.45 -4.28 15.72
N THR A 4 -40.42 -3.27 16.57
CA THR A 4 -39.18 -2.57 16.91
C THR A 4 -38.22 -3.56 17.59
N SER A 5 -37.25 -4.06 16.83
CA SER A 5 -36.09 -4.73 17.42
C SER A 5 -35.38 -3.69 18.29
N ALA A 6 -35.33 -3.92 19.60
CA ALA A 6 -34.49 -3.15 20.48
C ALA A 6 -33.03 -3.30 19.97
N SER A 7 -32.45 -2.19 19.54
CA SER A 7 -31.02 -2.11 19.24
C SER A 7 -30.30 -2.41 20.54
N THR A 8 -29.82 -3.62 20.71
CA THR A 8 -28.90 -3.97 21.80
C THR A 8 -27.64 -3.15 21.58
N ALA A 9 -27.31 -2.26 22.51
CA ALA A 9 -26.11 -1.42 22.45
C ALA A 9 -24.90 -2.35 22.29
N LEU A 10 -24.06 -2.10 21.27
CA LEU A 10 -22.84 -2.88 21.02
C LEU A 10 -21.94 -2.84 22.25
N ARG A 11 -21.43 -4.00 22.68
CA ARG A 11 -20.48 -4.09 23.78
C ARG A 11 -19.17 -3.39 23.37
N HIS A 12 -18.62 -2.58 24.27
CA HIS A 12 -17.35 -1.87 24.02
C HIS A 12 -16.23 -2.86 23.64
N GLY A 13 -15.44 -2.51 22.64
CA GLY A 13 -14.32 -3.33 22.18
C GLY A 13 -14.68 -4.48 21.23
N THR A 14 -15.98 -4.64 20.85
CA THR A 14 -16.43 -5.58 19.82
C THR A 14 -16.49 -4.91 18.44
N LEU A 15 -16.72 -5.70 17.38
CA LEU A 15 -16.89 -5.20 16.01
C LEU A 15 -18.00 -4.15 15.95
N GLY A 16 -17.76 -3.06 15.19
CA GLY A 16 -18.67 -1.92 15.05
C GLY A 16 -18.45 -0.82 16.10
N THR A 17 -17.58 -1.03 17.09
CA THR A 17 -17.24 0.00 18.10
C THR A 17 -15.86 0.61 17.84
N SER A 18 -15.64 1.85 18.31
CA SER A 18 -14.34 2.53 18.26
C SER A 18 -13.40 2.04 19.38
N ALA A 19 -12.88 0.82 19.24
CA ALA A 19 -11.90 0.28 20.16
C ALA A 19 -10.56 1.01 20.03
N SER A 20 -9.86 1.20 21.14
CA SER A 20 -8.52 1.81 21.17
C SER A 20 -7.45 0.81 20.68
N ARG A 21 -6.40 1.32 20.08
CA ARG A 21 -5.23 0.54 19.67
C ARG A 21 -4.48 -0.01 20.88
N PRO A 22 -4.11 -1.29 20.92
CA PRO A 22 -3.36 -1.88 22.04
C PRO A 22 -1.95 -1.28 22.19
N ASP A 23 -1.33 -0.82 21.09
CA ASP A 23 0.00 -0.23 21.03
C ASP A 23 0.01 1.32 21.16
N GLY A 24 -1.16 1.95 21.19
CA GLY A 24 -1.29 3.41 21.08
C GLY A 24 -0.65 4.17 22.24
N VAL A 25 -0.88 3.74 23.49
CA VAL A 25 -0.32 4.37 24.68
C VAL A 25 1.20 4.29 24.69
N ALA A 26 1.75 3.11 24.41
CA ALA A 26 3.20 2.90 24.36
C ALA A 26 3.85 3.77 23.28
N LYS A 27 3.22 3.93 22.10
CA LYS A 27 3.72 4.78 21.01
C LYS A 27 3.78 6.26 21.40
N VAL A 28 2.72 6.82 21.97
CA VAL A 28 2.69 8.26 22.33
C VAL A 28 3.53 8.60 23.56
N GLN A 29 3.84 7.62 24.40
CA GLN A 29 4.69 7.80 25.57
C GLN A 29 6.17 7.45 25.31
N GLY A 30 6.52 6.99 24.11
CA GLY A 30 7.89 6.60 23.77
C GLY A 30 8.34 5.27 24.36
N GLY A 31 7.41 4.45 24.88
CA GLY A 31 7.68 3.10 25.39
C GLY A 31 7.57 1.99 24.36
N PHE A 32 7.15 2.31 23.13
CA PHE A 32 7.04 1.34 22.03
C PHE A 32 8.39 1.20 21.31
N ALA A 33 8.90 -0.01 21.20
CA ALA A 33 10.14 -0.28 20.49
C ALA A 33 9.88 -0.47 18.99
N PHE A 34 10.43 0.41 18.15
CA PHE A 34 10.51 0.21 16.72
C PHE A 34 11.68 -0.72 16.37
N SER A 35 11.69 -1.27 15.17
CA SER A 35 12.77 -2.17 14.73
C SER A 35 14.16 -1.52 14.80
N SER A 36 14.23 -0.19 14.62
CA SER A 36 15.46 0.61 14.79
C SER A 36 15.92 0.76 16.24
N ASP A 37 15.06 0.49 17.23
CA ASP A 37 15.39 0.59 18.66
C ASP A 37 15.86 -0.76 19.23
N MET A 38 15.72 -1.85 18.48
CA MET A 38 16.13 -3.18 18.91
C MET A 38 17.64 -3.25 19.10
N TRP A 39 18.09 -3.93 20.16
CA TRP A 39 19.49 -4.14 20.44
C TRP A 39 19.73 -5.53 21.08
N ALA A 40 20.94 -6.00 21.01
CA ALA A 40 21.38 -7.22 21.67
C ALA A 40 22.75 -7.03 22.28
N ASP A 41 23.05 -7.80 23.34
CA ASP A 41 24.37 -7.77 23.95
C ASP A 41 25.46 -8.10 22.94
N ASN A 42 26.55 -7.35 22.97
CA ASN A 42 27.71 -7.55 22.10
C ASN A 42 27.42 -7.40 20.59
N MET A 43 26.35 -6.69 20.23
CA MET A 43 25.99 -6.48 18.82
C MET A 43 27.01 -5.59 18.11
N LEU A 44 27.03 -5.74 16.79
CA LEU A 44 27.74 -4.88 15.84
C LEU A 44 26.73 -3.98 15.11
N TRP A 45 27.24 -2.91 14.56
CA TRP A 45 26.54 -2.05 13.63
C TRP A 45 26.90 -2.46 12.21
N GLY A 46 25.91 -2.46 11.31
CA GLY A 46 26.13 -2.72 9.91
C GLY A 46 25.78 -1.51 9.05
N ALA A 47 26.43 -1.41 7.89
CA ALA A 47 26.11 -0.40 6.86
C ALA A 47 26.44 -0.94 5.46
N THR A 48 25.71 -0.44 4.44
CA THR A 48 25.82 -0.89 3.05
C THR A 48 26.50 0.15 2.19
N LEU A 49 27.49 -0.28 1.39
CA LEU A 49 28.13 0.53 0.34
C LEU A 49 27.26 0.45 -0.92
N ARG A 50 26.91 1.63 -1.46
CA ARG A 50 26.06 1.74 -2.64
C ARG A 50 26.78 2.41 -3.81
N SER A 51 26.41 2.04 -5.04
CA SER A 51 26.93 2.65 -6.26
C SER A 51 26.49 4.12 -6.37
N PRO A 52 27.41 5.05 -6.70
CA PRO A 52 27.08 6.43 -7.04
C PRO A 52 26.67 6.60 -8.52
N HIS A 53 26.72 5.52 -9.31
CA HIS A 53 26.46 5.54 -10.73
C HIS A 53 25.13 4.85 -11.06
N PRO A 54 24.32 5.42 -11.95
CA PRO A 54 23.07 4.78 -12.40
C PRO A 54 23.32 3.60 -13.36
N TYR A 55 24.47 3.62 -14.09
CA TYR A 55 24.86 2.57 -15.00
C TYR A 55 26.39 2.51 -15.10
N ALA A 56 26.99 1.43 -14.66
CA ALA A 56 28.43 1.25 -14.70
C ALA A 56 28.81 -0.22 -14.51
N ARG A 57 29.87 -0.68 -15.20
CA ARG A 57 30.47 -1.98 -14.94
C ARG A 57 31.45 -1.89 -13.77
N ILE A 58 31.39 -2.85 -12.84
CA ILE A 58 32.37 -2.96 -11.76
C ILE A 58 33.60 -3.67 -12.26
N VAL A 59 34.72 -2.96 -12.30
CA VAL A 59 36.04 -3.52 -12.73
C VAL A 59 36.79 -4.16 -11.57
N ALA A 60 36.75 -3.53 -10.39
CA ALA A 60 37.43 -4.04 -9.20
C ALA A 60 36.77 -3.53 -7.93
N ILE A 61 36.80 -4.33 -6.85
CA ILE A 61 36.42 -3.97 -5.49
C ILE A 61 37.58 -4.32 -4.57
N ASP A 62 38.18 -3.32 -3.88
CA ASP A 62 39.26 -3.50 -2.90
C ASP A 62 38.71 -3.11 -1.51
N VAL A 63 38.51 -4.13 -0.67
CA VAL A 63 38.00 -3.99 0.71
C VAL A 63 39.11 -3.91 1.75
N SER A 64 40.40 -3.99 1.34
CA SER A 64 41.55 -4.03 2.26
C SER A 64 41.64 -2.82 3.16
N GLY A 65 41.27 -1.65 2.63
CA GLY A 65 41.25 -0.40 3.37
C GLY A 65 40.26 -0.40 4.53
N ALA A 66 39.11 -1.07 4.37
CA ALA A 66 38.11 -1.20 5.44
C ALA A 66 38.63 -2.04 6.61
N TYR A 67 39.30 -3.18 6.33
CA TYR A 67 39.89 -4.02 7.36
C TYR A 67 41.08 -3.38 8.10
N ALA A 68 41.69 -2.31 7.56
CA ALA A 68 42.72 -1.56 8.22
C ALA A 68 42.23 -0.58 9.31
N ILE A 69 40.88 -0.41 9.44
CA ILE A 69 40.27 0.46 10.42
C ILE A 69 39.95 -0.34 11.69
N ASP A 70 40.48 0.12 12.82
CA ASP A 70 40.19 -0.47 14.12
C ASP A 70 38.68 -0.43 14.42
N GLY A 71 38.14 -1.56 14.91
CA GLY A 71 36.71 -1.73 15.21
C GLY A 71 35.92 -2.38 14.07
N VAL A 72 36.45 -2.49 12.86
CA VAL A 72 35.84 -3.28 11.76
C VAL A 72 36.01 -4.77 12.02
N VAL A 73 34.89 -5.50 12.05
CA VAL A 73 34.88 -6.95 12.32
C VAL A 73 34.79 -7.75 11.03
N THR A 74 33.93 -7.38 10.10
CA THR A 74 33.78 -8.08 8.82
C THR A 74 33.28 -7.18 7.71
N VAL A 75 33.57 -7.57 6.48
CA VAL A 75 33.03 -6.99 5.23
C VAL A 75 32.48 -8.14 4.40
N VAL A 76 31.33 -7.95 3.78
CA VAL A 76 30.71 -8.89 2.84
C VAL A 76 30.51 -8.24 1.47
N THR A 77 30.71 -9.04 0.43
CA THR A 77 30.48 -8.69 -0.98
C THR A 77 29.76 -9.83 -1.67
N ALA A 78 29.52 -9.76 -2.97
CA ALA A 78 28.85 -10.82 -3.73
C ALA A 78 29.50 -12.21 -3.58
N VAL A 79 30.81 -12.28 -3.39
CA VAL A 79 31.53 -13.57 -3.22
C VAL A 79 31.25 -14.25 -1.88
N ASP A 80 30.68 -13.52 -0.92
CA ASP A 80 30.36 -14.03 0.41
C ASP A 80 28.92 -14.55 0.50
N VAL A 81 28.12 -14.42 -0.55
CA VAL A 81 26.74 -14.92 -0.61
C VAL A 81 26.77 -16.43 -0.89
N PRO A 82 26.36 -17.30 0.06
CA PRO A 82 26.54 -18.74 -0.09
C PRO A 82 25.43 -19.41 -0.92
N GLY A 83 24.32 -18.74 -1.17
CA GLY A 83 23.15 -19.25 -1.89
C GLY A 83 22.87 -18.49 -3.17
N LYS A 84 21.58 -18.12 -3.37
CA LYS A 84 21.16 -17.33 -4.52
C LYS A 84 21.75 -15.92 -4.45
N LEU A 85 22.31 -15.46 -5.56
CA LEU A 85 22.91 -14.13 -5.67
C LEU A 85 21.88 -13.01 -5.91
N THR A 86 20.63 -13.38 -6.16
CA THR A 86 19.53 -12.45 -6.45
C THR A 86 18.30 -12.79 -5.61
N TYR A 87 17.48 -11.80 -5.36
CA TYR A 87 16.16 -11.88 -4.75
C TYR A 87 15.13 -11.06 -5.53
N GLY A 88 13.87 -11.12 -5.16
CA GLY A 88 12.77 -10.36 -5.75
C GLY A 88 11.43 -11.07 -5.60
N LEU A 89 10.33 -10.32 -5.63
CA LEU A 89 8.98 -10.83 -5.38
C LEU A 89 8.41 -11.62 -6.55
N ILE A 90 8.35 -11.02 -7.75
CA ILE A 90 7.80 -11.67 -8.96
C ILE A 90 8.92 -12.33 -9.76
N VAL A 91 10.02 -11.60 -9.96
CA VAL A 91 11.22 -12.09 -10.62
C VAL A 91 12.41 -11.84 -9.69
N GLN A 92 13.22 -12.88 -9.46
CA GLN A 92 14.42 -12.76 -8.63
C GLN A 92 15.57 -12.17 -9.47
N ASP A 93 15.46 -10.90 -9.85
CA ASP A 93 16.39 -10.20 -10.74
C ASP A 93 17.30 -9.16 -10.03
N GLN A 94 16.98 -8.81 -8.76
CA GLN A 94 17.77 -7.84 -8.00
C GLN A 94 18.94 -8.51 -7.28
N PRO A 95 20.21 -8.11 -7.54
CA PRO A 95 21.37 -8.71 -6.90
C PRO A 95 21.45 -8.35 -5.41
N VAL A 96 21.88 -9.32 -4.58
CA VAL A 96 22.24 -9.06 -3.17
C VAL A 96 23.34 -8.00 -3.10
N PHE A 97 24.39 -8.19 -3.90
CA PHE A 97 25.46 -7.23 -4.16
C PHE A 97 25.87 -7.35 -5.62
N ALA A 98 26.12 -6.22 -6.28
CA ALA A 98 26.72 -6.22 -7.60
C ALA A 98 28.16 -6.74 -7.54
N ALA A 99 28.50 -7.74 -8.36
CA ALA A 99 29.79 -8.42 -8.36
C ALA A 99 30.81 -7.75 -9.29
N ILE A 100 32.08 -8.10 -9.13
CA ILE A 100 33.15 -7.73 -10.10
C ILE A 100 32.79 -8.36 -11.46
N GLY A 101 32.80 -7.56 -12.50
CA GLY A 101 32.39 -7.92 -13.87
C GLY A 101 30.91 -7.66 -14.18
N ASP A 102 30.05 -7.50 -13.17
CA ASP A 102 28.65 -7.14 -13.33
C ASP A 102 28.47 -5.64 -13.59
N THR A 103 27.27 -5.29 -14.01
CA THR A 103 26.86 -3.91 -14.25
C THR A 103 25.86 -3.48 -13.18
N VAL A 104 26.19 -2.39 -12.45
CA VAL A 104 25.17 -1.71 -11.62
C VAL A 104 24.16 -1.02 -12.52
N ARG A 105 22.89 -1.07 -12.17
CA ARG A 105 21.77 -0.63 -13.02
C ARG A 105 20.99 0.55 -12.49
N TYR A 106 21.23 0.96 -11.23
CA TYR A 106 20.69 2.22 -10.70
C TYR A 106 21.66 2.86 -9.70
N SER A 107 21.53 4.16 -9.48
CA SER A 107 22.28 4.89 -8.46
C SER A 107 21.72 4.54 -7.08
N GLY A 108 22.50 3.85 -6.27
CA GLY A 108 22.06 3.30 -4.98
C GLY A 108 22.15 1.77 -4.89
N GLU A 109 22.56 1.08 -5.95
CA GLU A 109 22.69 -0.39 -5.95
C GLU A 109 23.74 -0.88 -4.96
N PRO A 110 23.45 -1.91 -4.12
CA PRO A 110 24.38 -2.42 -3.13
C PRO A 110 25.62 -3.08 -3.76
N ILE A 111 26.82 -2.84 -3.18
CA ILE A 111 28.09 -3.41 -3.66
C ILE A 111 28.76 -4.24 -2.58
N ALA A 112 28.71 -3.76 -1.32
CA ALA A 112 29.31 -4.40 -0.16
C ALA A 112 28.57 -3.98 1.10
N ALA A 113 28.75 -4.71 2.20
CA ALA A 113 28.33 -4.26 3.51
C ALA A 113 29.41 -4.53 4.54
N VAL A 114 29.47 -3.71 5.59
CA VAL A 114 30.43 -3.81 6.67
C VAL A 114 29.74 -3.98 8.01
N ALA A 115 30.38 -4.69 8.96
CA ALA A 115 30.00 -4.70 10.36
C ALA A 115 31.15 -4.24 11.24
N ALA A 116 30.86 -3.32 12.16
CA ALA A 116 31.84 -2.72 13.06
C ALA A 116 31.25 -2.47 14.44
N ASP A 117 32.11 -2.07 15.39
CA ASP A 117 31.77 -1.80 16.78
C ASP A 117 30.94 -0.51 16.99
N HIS A 118 30.93 0.39 16.00
CA HIS A 118 30.21 1.68 16.08
C HIS A 118 29.73 2.12 14.69
N PRO A 119 28.59 2.86 14.58
CA PRO A 119 28.09 3.37 13.31
C PRO A 119 29.09 4.23 12.54
N GLU A 120 29.82 5.10 13.24
CA GLU A 120 30.86 5.94 12.63
C GLU A 120 32.03 5.10 12.07
N THR A 121 32.40 4.03 12.76
CA THR A 121 33.38 3.08 12.25
C THR A 121 32.93 2.45 10.95
N CYS A 122 31.62 2.08 10.85
CA CYS A 122 31.04 1.60 9.59
C CYS A 122 31.21 2.64 8.47
N GLN A 123 30.86 3.90 8.71
CA GLN A 123 30.96 4.96 7.69
C GLN A 123 32.41 5.17 7.22
N ARG A 124 33.38 5.17 8.14
CA ARG A 124 34.81 5.24 7.79
C ARG A 124 35.27 4.03 6.99
N ALA A 125 34.75 2.83 7.34
CA ALA A 125 35.07 1.61 6.63
C ALA A 125 34.51 1.63 5.20
N LEU A 126 33.24 2.04 5.02
CA LEU A 126 32.64 2.19 3.69
C LEU A 126 33.43 3.18 2.81
N ALA A 127 33.86 4.30 3.36
CA ALA A 127 34.68 5.31 2.66
C ALA A 127 36.08 4.80 2.27
N ALA A 128 36.60 3.76 2.96
CA ALA A 128 37.91 3.16 2.68
C ALA A 128 37.86 2.02 1.65
N ILE A 129 36.68 1.50 1.32
CA ILE A 129 36.46 0.55 0.24
C ILE A 129 36.62 1.29 -1.10
N LYS A 130 37.48 0.74 -1.98
CA LYS A 130 37.71 1.32 -3.31
C LYS A 130 37.04 0.48 -4.37
N VAL A 131 36.12 1.12 -5.12
CA VAL A 131 35.46 0.48 -6.27
C VAL A 131 35.91 1.19 -7.54
N THR A 132 36.38 0.40 -8.53
CA THR A 132 36.71 0.93 -9.86
C THR A 132 35.59 0.62 -10.82
N TYR A 133 35.09 1.66 -11.47
CA TYR A 133 33.99 1.58 -12.40
C TYR A 133 34.40 1.92 -13.83
N GLU A 134 33.80 1.25 -14.79
CA GLU A 134 33.65 1.70 -16.17
C GLU A 134 32.24 2.29 -16.32
N VAL A 135 32.14 3.63 -16.36
CA VAL A 135 30.87 4.32 -16.40
C VAL A 135 30.23 4.22 -17.78
N LEU A 136 28.96 3.85 -17.83
CA LEU A 136 28.15 3.67 -19.05
C LEU A 136 27.09 4.77 -19.15
N THR A 137 26.52 4.93 -20.35
CA THR A 137 25.42 5.88 -20.56
C THR A 137 24.10 5.26 -20.07
N PRO A 138 23.40 5.87 -19.10
CA PRO A 138 22.16 5.29 -18.59
C PRO A 138 20.99 5.44 -19.56
N VAL A 139 20.14 4.43 -19.61
CA VAL A 139 18.85 4.42 -20.29
C VAL A 139 17.80 4.91 -19.30
N THR A 140 17.22 6.09 -19.55
CA THR A 140 16.31 6.75 -18.59
C THR A 140 14.93 7.09 -19.18
N ASP A 141 14.73 6.98 -20.48
CA ASP A 141 13.44 7.19 -21.13
C ASP A 141 12.78 5.84 -21.46
N PRO A 142 11.64 5.50 -20.85
CA PRO A 142 10.92 4.26 -21.15
C PRO A 142 10.40 4.20 -22.60
N GLU A 143 10.16 5.32 -23.27
CA GLU A 143 9.73 5.33 -24.67
C GLU A 143 10.82 4.83 -25.62
N ASP A 144 12.08 5.14 -25.36
CA ASP A 144 13.21 4.62 -26.13
C ASP A 144 13.33 3.09 -26.02
N CYS A 145 12.98 2.54 -24.84
CA CYS A 145 12.93 1.10 -24.63
C CYS A 145 11.81 0.43 -25.43
N ILE A 146 10.61 1.01 -25.43
CA ILE A 146 9.47 0.50 -26.21
C ILE A 146 9.74 0.59 -27.71
N ALA A 147 10.38 1.68 -28.17
CA ALA A 147 10.76 1.87 -29.56
C ALA A 147 11.92 0.96 -30.00
N GLY A 148 12.59 0.25 -29.07
CA GLY A 148 13.72 -0.62 -29.35
C GLY A 148 15.00 0.11 -29.78
N VAL A 149 15.12 1.41 -29.46
CA VAL A 149 16.32 2.23 -29.78
C VAL A 149 17.28 2.35 -28.59
N ALA A 150 16.81 2.04 -27.36
CA ALA A 150 17.65 2.03 -26.17
C ALA A 150 18.54 0.78 -26.11
N GLU A 151 19.70 0.91 -25.46
CA GLU A 151 20.54 -0.23 -25.11
C GLU A 151 19.78 -1.20 -24.20
N GLN A 152 19.98 -2.49 -24.41
CA GLN A 152 19.43 -3.53 -23.55
C GLN A 152 20.20 -3.60 -22.22
N ILE A 153 19.56 -3.25 -21.11
CA ILE A 153 20.17 -3.19 -19.79
C ILE A 153 20.06 -4.50 -18.99
N HIS A 154 19.20 -5.42 -19.41
CA HIS A 154 19.04 -6.75 -18.84
C HIS A 154 19.05 -7.83 -19.92
N PRO A 155 19.53 -9.07 -19.61
CA PRO A 155 19.54 -10.18 -20.60
C PRO A 155 18.16 -10.44 -21.21
N ASP A 156 17.09 -10.27 -20.43
CA ASP A 156 15.70 -10.54 -20.84
C ASP A 156 15.02 -9.35 -21.53
N GLY A 157 15.77 -8.28 -21.81
CA GLY A 157 15.26 -7.06 -22.45
C GLY A 157 14.76 -6.00 -21.46
N ASN A 158 14.26 -4.89 -22.04
CA ASN A 158 13.85 -3.71 -21.26
C ASN A 158 12.33 -3.65 -21.01
N ILE A 159 11.58 -4.69 -21.30
CA ILE A 159 10.13 -4.73 -21.05
C ILE A 159 9.84 -5.79 -20.01
N PHE A 160 9.30 -5.41 -18.85
CA PHE A 160 8.84 -6.35 -17.84
C PHE A 160 7.57 -7.06 -18.27
N ARG A 161 6.61 -6.28 -18.76
CA ARG A 161 5.33 -6.80 -19.25
C ARG A 161 4.73 -5.82 -20.28
N HIS A 162 4.17 -6.38 -21.34
CA HIS A 162 3.25 -5.72 -22.24
C HIS A 162 1.93 -6.45 -22.20
N GLN A 163 0.84 -5.74 -21.97
CA GLN A 163 -0.50 -6.32 -21.93
C GLN A 163 -1.47 -5.42 -22.65
N ARG A 164 -2.35 -6.05 -23.42
CA ARG A 164 -3.41 -5.38 -24.14
C ARG A 164 -4.77 -5.80 -23.59
N ILE A 165 -5.74 -4.87 -23.54
CA ILE A 165 -7.15 -5.16 -23.28
C ILE A 165 -7.94 -4.76 -24.52
N VAL A 166 -8.71 -5.71 -25.06
CA VAL A 166 -9.63 -5.49 -26.19
C VAL A 166 -11.01 -5.99 -25.79
N SER A 167 -11.98 -5.10 -25.69
CA SER A 167 -13.35 -5.42 -25.29
C SER A 167 -14.35 -4.88 -26.30
N GLY A 168 -15.41 -5.63 -26.56
CA GLY A 168 -16.56 -5.22 -27.38
C GLY A 168 -16.24 -4.94 -28.85
N ASP A 169 -16.97 -4.00 -29.44
CA ASP A 169 -16.79 -3.54 -30.82
C ASP A 169 -15.80 -2.36 -30.89
N THR A 170 -14.59 -2.64 -31.32
CA THR A 170 -13.51 -1.65 -31.41
C THR A 170 -13.70 -0.63 -32.52
N SER A 171 -14.63 -0.86 -33.44
CA SER A 171 -14.94 0.05 -34.56
C SER A 171 -15.88 1.19 -34.16
N VAL A 172 -16.48 1.10 -32.97
CA VAL A 172 -17.39 2.15 -32.44
C VAL A 172 -16.64 3.49 -32.32
N VAL A 173 -17.30 4.55 -32.81
CA VAL A 173 -16.81 5.93 -32.68
C VAL A 173 -17.95 6.77 -32.08
N GLY A 174 -17.67 7.45 -30.97
CA GLY A 174 -18.64 8.34 -30.32
C GLY A 174 -18.89 9.60 -31.10
N ALA A 175 -20.10 10.16 -30.96
CA ALA A 175 -20.47 11.46 -31.51
C ALA A 175 -19.70 12.62 -30.84
N VAL A 176 -19.34 12.45 -29.56
CA VAL A 176 -18.47 13.33 -28.78
C VAL A 176 -17.18 12.58 -28.47
N GLN A 177 -16.05 13.26 -28.59
CA GLN A 177 -14.73 12.68 -28.28
C GLN A 177 -13.92 13.69 -27.48
N VAL A 178 -13.25 13.19 -26.42
CA VAL A 178 -12.29 13.97 -25.65
C VAL A 178 -11.03 13.13 -25.47
N GLU A 179 -9.85 13.78 -25.56
CA GLU A 179 -8.57 13.08 -25.42
C GLU A 179 -7.56 13.94 -24.66
N GLY A 180 -6.50 13.32 -24.16
CA GLY A 180 -5.42 13.99 -23.48
C GLY A 180 -4.27 13.06 -23.16
N GLU A 181 -3.11 13.67 -22.95
CA GLU A 181 -1.93 13.06 -22.41
C GLU A 181 -1.77 13.45 -20.95
N TYR A 182 -1.36 12.51 -20.10
CA TYR A 182 -1.25 12.70 -18.65
C TYR A 182 0.08 12.16 -18.17
N GLU A 183 0.69 12.88 -17.24
CA GLU A 183 1.95 12.49 -16.62
C GLU A 183 1.83 12.50 -15.10
N ILE A 184 2.31 11.42 -14.49
CA ILE A 184 2.34 11.25 -13.06
C ILE A 184 3.79 11.08 -12.63
N GLY A 185 4.26 11.94 -11.70
CA GLY A 185 5.61 11.89 -11.16
C GLY A 185 5.86 10.68 -10.25
N MET A 186 7.15 10.40 -10.02
CA MET A 186 7.58 9.39 -9.05
C MET A 186 7.31 9.90 -7.63
N GLN A 187 6.64 9.10 -6.79
CA GLN A 187 6.33 9.45 -5.40
C GLN A 187 6.96 8.44 -4.45
N ASP A 188 7.54 8.92 -3.33
CA ASP A 188 8.04 8.11 -2.23
C ASP A 188 6.91 7.76 -1.25
N GLN A 189 6.98 6.60 -0.61
CA GLN A 189 6.04 6.18 0.42
C GLN A 189 6.16 7.02 1.70
N ALA A 190 7.31 7.62 1.90
CA ALA A 190 7.62 8.62 2.95
C ALA A 190 7.28 8.16 4.37
N PHE A 191 7.40 6.87 4.66
CA PHE A 191 7.21 6.34 6.01
C PHE A 191 8.24 6.94 6.98
N LEU A 192 7.82 7.26 8.20
CA LEU A 192 8.69 7.93 9.18
C LEU A 192 9.69 6.98 9.84
N GLY A 193 9.28 5.76 10.18
CA GLY A 193 10.18 4.72 10.66
C GLY A 193 10.98 4.13 9.51
N LEU A 194 12.29 4.29 9.53
CA LEU A 194 13.18 3.83 8.46
C LEU A 194 13.35 2.31 8.44
N GLU A 195 13.91 1.79 7.36
CA GLU A 195 14.28 0.39 7.22
C GLU A 195 15.29 0.04 8.31
N SER A 196 15.04 -1.07 8.99
CA SER A 196 15.92 -1.57 10.04
C SER A 196 15.70 -3.05 10.30
N ALA A 197 16.79 -3.75 10.65
CA ALA A 197 16.75 -5.10 11.13
C ALA A 197 17.89 -5.35 12.14
N LEU A 198 17.64 -6.27 13.07
CA LEU A 198 18.62 -6.85 13.97
C LEU A 198 18.64 -8.37 13.74
N ALA A 199 19.75 -8.92 13.26
CA ALA A 199 19.94 -10.36 13.09
C ALA A 199 20.83 -10.92 14.21
N ILE A 200 20.39 -12.00 14.83
CA ILE A 200 21.06 -12.71 15.93
C ILE A 200 21.32 -14.14 15.46
N PRO A 201 22.57 -14.52 15.14
CA PRO A 201 22.88 -15.86 14.70
C PRO A 201 22.79 -16.85 15.86
N ASP A 202 22.37 -18.09 15.57
CA ASP A 202 22.39 -19.18 16.53
C ASP A 202 23.83 -19.48 16.99
N SER A 203 23.98 -19.97 18.21
CA SER A 203 25.31 -20.30 18.79
C SER A 203 26.06 -21.37 18.01
N ASN A 204 25.37 -22.22 17.26
CA ASN A 204 25.94 -23.26 16.39
C ASN A 204 26.15 -22.80 14.93
N GLY A 205 25.72 -21.59 14.59
CA GLY A 205 25.79 -21.04 13.23
C GLY A 205 24.84 -21.70 12.21
N ALA A 206 23.85 -22.49 12.65
CA ALA A 206 22.95 -23.22 11.77
C ALA A 206 21.71 -22.42 11.35
N GLY A 207 21.40 -21.35 12.07
CA GLY A 207 20.23 -20.51 11.84
C GLY A 207 20.37 -19.12 12.46
N LEU A 208 19.26 -18.36 12.44
CA LEU A 208 19.22 -17.02 13.01
C LEU A 208 17.80 -16.61 13.42
N GLU A 209 17.72 -15.72 14.41
CA GLU A 209 16.54 -14.94 14.71
C GLU A 209 16.74 -13.50 14.21
N MET A 210 15.72 -12.91 13.56
CA MET A 210 15.80 -11.55 13.07
C MET A 210 14.56 -10.73 13.45
N TYR A 211 14.78 -9.59 14.04
CA TYR A 211 13.77 -8.55 14.27
C TYR A 211 13.81 -7.57 13.10
N VAL A 212 12.68 -7.43 12.39
CA VAL A 212 12.65 -6.69 11.12
C VAL A 212 11.37 -5.89 10.95
N ALA A 213 11.47 -4.75 10.27
CA ALA A 213 10.33 -3.99 9.80
C ALA A 213 9.98 -4.41 8.36
N THR A 214 8.93 -5.21 8.19
CA THR A 214 8.50 -5.74 6.89
C THR A 214 6.97 -5.80 6.77
N GLN A 215 6.48 -5.96 5.54
CA GLN A 215 5.07 -6.23 5.24
C GLN A 215 4.78 -7.73 5.06
N TRP A 216 5.79 -8.59 4.84
CA TRP A 216 5.59 -10.00 4.50
C TRP A 216 6.66 -10.93 5.09
N LEU A 217 6.49 -11.27 6.36
CA LEU A 217 7.47 -12.07 7.12
C LEU A 217 7.88 -13.39 6.44
N HIS A 218 6.92 -14.15 5.89
CA HIS A 218 7.21 -15.46 5.32
C HIS A 218 7.92 -15.37 3.97
N GLU A 219 7.60 -14.38 3.16
CA GLU A 219 8.30 -14.16 1.89
C GLU A 219 9.74 -13.66 2.13
N ASP A 220 9.93 -12.73 3.09
CA ASP A 220 11.26 -12.31 3.51
C ASP A 220 12.08 -13.52 3.99
N ARG A 221 11.50 -14.39 4.85
CA ARG A 221 12.15 -15.59 5.37
C ARG A 221 12.64 -16.50 4.25
N LYS A 222 11.79 -16.77 3.25
CA LYS A 222 12.10 -17.59 2.10
C LYS A 222 13.26 -17.01 1.28
N GLN A 223 13.23 -15.72 0.97
CA GLN A 223 14.29 -15.06 0.19
C GLN A 223 15.62 -14.99 0.98
N ILE A 224 15.57 -14.76 2.30
CA ILE A 224 16.75 -14.82 3.17
C ILE A 224 17.33 -16.24 3.18
N ALA A 225 16.50 -17.27 3.35
CA ALA A 225 16.91 -18.68 3.35
C ALA A 225 17.59 -19.06 2.04
N ASP A 226 17.01 -18.67 0.91
CA ASP A 226 17.57 -18.87 -0.43
C ASP A 226 18.96 -18.23 -0.57
N CYS A 227 19.13 -16.97 -0.14
CA CYS A 227 20.42 -16.26 -0.24
C CYS A 227 21.49 -16.80 0.73
N LEU A 228 21.08 -17.25 1.93
CA LEU A 228 21.96 -17.83 2.93
C LEU A 228 22.24 -19.32 2.69
N ASN A 229 21.50 -19.98 1.79
CA ASN A 229 21.54 -21.42 1.55
C ASN A 229 21.34 -22.25 2.84
N ILE A 230 20.37 -21.87 3.65
CA ILE A 230 19.97 -22.58 4.87
C ILE A 230 18.48 -22.89 4.84
N PRO A 231 18.00 -23.94 5.56
CA PRO A 231 16.56 -24.24 5.63
C PRO A 231 15.75 -23.11 6.25
N GLU A 232 14.55 -22.86 5.71
CA GLU A 232 13.66 -21.81 6.22
C GLU A 232 13.30 -21.99 7.70
N GLU A 233 13.16 -23.24 8.17
CA GLU A 233 12.86 -23.58 9.56
C GLU A 233 13.93 -23.14 10.53
N ASN A 234 15.16 -22.90 10.05
CA ASN A 234 16.27 -22.38 10.85
C ASN A 234 16.28 -20.85 10.92
N ILE A 235 15.30 -20.18 10.31
CA ILE A 235 15.15 -18.73 10.35
C ILE A 235 13.83 -18.38 11.03
N ARG A 236 13.92 -17.65 12.14
CA ARG A 236 12.76 -17.03 12.77
C ARG A 236 12.77 -15.53 12.49
N LEU A 237 11.76 -15.03 11.80
CA LEU A 237 11.53 -13.59 11.67
C LEU A 237 10.47 -13.14 12.66
N VAL A 238 10.80 -12.11 13.41
CA VAL A 238 9.93 -11.44 14.39
C VAL A 238 9.66 -10.03 13.87
N LEU A 239 8.38 -9.64 13.84
CA LEU A 239 8.03 -8.28 13.47
C LEU A 239 8.53 -7.30 14.52
N GLY A 240 9.47 -6.44 14.17
CA GLY A 240 9.80 -5.24 14.95
C GLY A 240 8.72 -4.18 14.79
N GLY A 241 8.72 -3.15 15.64
CA GLY A 241 7.82 -2.03 15.45
C GLY A 241 8.02 -1.36 14.08
N VAL A 242 6.93 -1.19 13.33
CA VAL A 242 6.96 -0.61 11.98
C VAL A 242 6.35 0.79 11.99
N GLY A 243 7.10 1.78 11.52
CA GLY A 243 6.70 3.18 11.46
C GLY A 243 6.12 3.61 10.12
N GLY A 244 5.21 2.82 9.56
CA GLY A 244 4.64 3.00 8.23
C GLY A 244 5.30 2.10 7.19
N ALA A 245 4.60 1.82 6.09
CA ALA A 245 5.12 1.01 4.99
C ALA A 245 4.57 1.43 3.63
N PHE A 246 3.26 1.51 3.46
CA PHE A 246 2.52 1.97 2.27
C PHE A 246 2.87 1.24 0.97
N GLY A 247 3.47 0.04 1.06
CA GLY A 247 3.88 -0.81 -0.05
C GLY A 247 5.40 -1.02 -0.16
N ALA A 248 6.23 -0.09 0.30
CA ALA A 248 7.69 -0.18 0.10
C ALA A 248 8.38 -1.35 0.82
N ARG A 249 7.72 -1.95 1.80
CA ARG A 249 8.27 -3.05 2.61
C ARG A 249 7.72 -4.42 2.22
N GLU A 250 7.16 -4.53 1.02
CA GLU A 250 6.90 -5.82 0.39
C GLU A 250 8.19 -6.41 -0.15
N ASP A 251 9.06 -5.57 -0.71
CA ASP A 251 10.39 -5.93 -1.18
C ASP A 251 11.40 -5.98 -0.03
N ILE A 252 12.37 -6.88 -0.14
CA ILE A 252 13.56 -6.92 0.71
C ILE A 252 14.41 -5.68 0.45
N SER A 253 14.97 -5.08 1.51
CA SER A 253 15.90 -3.94 1.43
C SER A 253 17.26 -4.25 2.06
N LEU A 254 17.31 -4.51 3.37
CA LEU A 254 18.55 -4.73 4.14
C LEU A 254 18.60 -6.10 4.82
N GLN A 255 17.55 -6.89 4.73
CA GLN A 255 17.40 -8.13 5.49
C GLN A 255 18.52 -9.13 5.21
N VAL A 256 18.79 -9.40 3.92
CA VAL A 256 19.87 -10.32 3.49
C VAL A 256 21.24 -9.79 3.90
N HIS A 257 21.50 -8.49 3.75
CA HIS A 257 22.77 -7.87 4.15
C HIS A 257 23.02 -8.03 5.65
N THR A 258 21.98 -7.77 6.47
CA THR A 258 22.07 -7.88 7.94
C THR A 258 22.34 -9.33 8.34
N ALA A 259 21.63 -10.28 7.73
CA ALA A 259 21.80 -11.71 7.98
C ALA A 259 23.20 -12.20 7.61
N LEU A 260 23.70 -11.87 6.42
CA LEU A 260 25.05 -12.22 5.97
C LEU A 260 26.13 -11.70 6.91
N LEU A 261 26.03 -10.44 7.33
CA LEU A 261 26.98 -9.85 8.27
C LEU A 261 26.94 -10.56 9.63
N ALA A 262 25.74 -10.85 10.17
CA ALA A 262 25.59 -11.52 11.45
C ALA A 262 26.15 -12.95 11.42
N MET A 263 25.84 -13.72 10.38
CA MET A 263 26.33 -15.08 10.21
C MET A 263 27.85 -15.13 10.05
N LYS A 264 28.44 -14.23 9.23
CA LYS A 264 29.89 -14.16 9.01
C LYS A 264 30.63 -13.67 10.25
N ALA A 265 30.07 -12.72 11.01
CA ALA A 265 30.68 -12.21 12.24
C ALA A 265 30.51 -13.15 13.43
N GLY A 266 29.54 -14.09 13.41
CA GLY A 266 29.14 -14.92 14.56
C GLY A 266 28.64 -14.09 15.74
N ARG A 267 28.09 -12.91 15.49
CA ARG A 267 27.61 -11.93 16.50
C ARG A 267 26.34 -11.24 16.01
N PRO A 268 25.47 -10.75 16.89
CA PRO A 268 24.36 -9.92 16.47
C PRO A 268 24.79 -8.71 15.65
N VAL A 269 24.07 -8.41 14.58
CA VAL A 269 24.31 -7.23 13.73
C VAL A 269 23.01 -6.47 13.53
N ARG A 270 23.05 -5.14 13.67
CA ARG A 270 21.94 -4.24 13.34
C ARG A 270 22.32 -3.35 12.17
N ILE A 271 21.44 -3.27 11.16
CA ILE A 271 21.46 -2.24 10.13
C ILE A 271 20.21 -1.35 10.32
N SER A 272 20.39 -0.06 10.21
CA SER A 272 19.30 0.93 10.11
C SER A 272 19.69 1.98 9.10
N TYR A 273 18.82 2.24 8.11
CA TYR A 273 19.10 3.30 7.12
C TYR A 273 18.95 4.69 7.73
N GLY A 274 19.65 5.65 7.16
CA GLY A 274 19.34 7.07 7.27
C GLY A 274 18.27 7.46 6.23
N ARG A 275 17.70 8.67 6.35
CA ARG A 275 16.65 9.11 5.41
C ARG A 275 17.15 9.17 3.97
N GLU A 276 18.34 9.66 3.72
CA GLU A 276 18.92 9.70 2.39
C GLU A 276 19.11 8.29 1.79
N GLU A 277 19.64 7.36 2.60
CA GLU A 277 19.81 5.97 2.17
C GLU A 277 18.47 5.29 1.87
N SER A 278 17.42 5.61 2.64
CA SER A 278 16.06 5.11 2.41
C SER A 278 15.57 5.45 1.00
N PHE A 279 15.80 6.68 0.49
CA PHE A 279 15.45 7.05 -0.87
C PHE A 279 16.16 6.26 -1.98
N TYR A 280 17.24 5.56 -1.67
CA TYR A 280 17.94 4.68 -2.60
C TYR A 280 17.70 3.20 -2.31
N GLY A 281 17.27 2.86 -1.12
CA GLY A 281 17.27 1.51 -0.58
C GLY A 281 15.93 0.78 -0.67
N HIS A 282 14.87 1.42 -1.16
CA HIS A 282 13.57 0.80 -1.39
C HIS A 282 12.94 1.24 -2.72
N VAL A 283 11.83 0.63 -3.07
CA VAL A 283 11.09 0.88 -4.31
C VAL A 283 10.10 2.04 -4.16
N HIS A 284 9.74 2.71 -5.27
CA HIS A 284 8.89 3.90 -5.30
C HIS A 284 7.63 3.70 -6.13
N ARG A 285 6.67 4.66 -6.10
CA ARG A 285 5.54 4.71 -7.04
C ARG A 285 6.07 4.90 -8.46
N HIS A 286 5.64 4.04 -9.36
CA HIS A 286 5.94 4.17 -10.79
C HIS A 286 5.52 5.54 -11.33
N PRO A 287 6.42 6.33 -11.91
CA PRO A 287 6.01 7.42 -12.78
C PRO A 287 5.33 6.83 -14.00
N ALA A 288 4.36 7.54 -14.56
CA ALA A 288 3.60 7.05 -15.69
C ALA A 288 3.30 8.13 -16.71
N LYS A 289 3.30 7.73 -18.00
CA LYS A 289 2.79 8.52 -19.13
C LYS A 289 1.56 7.81 -19.68
N ILE A 290 0.46 8.54 -19.79
CA ILE A 290 -0.84 7.98 -20.20
C ILE A 290 -1.45 8.86 -21.27
N TRP A 291 -1.70 8.29 -22.45
CA TRP A 291 -2.64 8.84 -23.39
C TRP A 291 -3.99 8.18 -23.20
N MET A 292 -5.08 8.96 -23.21
CA MET A 292 -6.44 8.44 -23.05
C MET A 292 -7.44 9.21 -23.90
N LYS A 293 -8.43 8.47 -24.44
CA LYS A 293 -9.50 9.01 -25.24
C LYS A 293 -10.83 8.37 -24.85
N HIS A 294 -11.82 9.22 -24.51
CA HIS A 294 -13.19 8.80 -24.29
C HIS A 294 -14.05 9.16 -25.51
N HIS A 295 -14.85 8.21 -25.94
CA HIS A 295 -15.91 8.38 -26.92
C HIS A 295 -17.26 8.30 -26.22
N ALA A 296 -18.15 9.27 -26.47
CA ALA A 296 -19.48 9.30 -25.89
C ALA A 296 -20.54 9.56 -26.97
N ASP A 297 -21.78 9.28 -26.64
CA ASP A 297 -22.93 9.74 -27.41
C ASP A 297 -23.18 11.25 -27.17
N LEU A 298 -24.19 11.82 -27.83
CA LEU A 298 -24.53 13.25 -27.69
C LEU A 298 -24.99 13.66 -26.28
N ASN A 299 -25.41 12.70 -25.45
CA ASN A 299 -25.84 12.93 -24.08
C ASN A 299 -24.69 12.74 -23.07
N GLY A 300 -23.51 12.30 -23.52
CA GLY A 300 -22.36 12.07 -22.68
C GLY A 300 -22.25 10.65 -22.11
N LYS A 301 -23.05 9.67 -22.60
CA LYS A 301 -22.89 8.27 -22.23
C LYS A 301 -21.64 7.72 -22.94
N ILE A 302 -20.69 7.21 -22.17
CA ILE A 302 -19.45 6.60 -22.69
C ILE A 302 -19.79 5.37 -23.53
N VAL A 303 -19.27 5.30 -24.74
CA VAL A 303 -19.46 4.19 -25.67
C VAL A 303 -18.18 3.45 -26.02
N LYS A 304 -17.00 4.08 -25.82
CA LYS A 304 -15.68 3.44 -26.01
C LYS A 304 -14.59 4.20 -25.25
N ILE A 305 -13.59 3.48 -24.79
CA ILE A 305 -12.38 4.02 -24.20
C ILE A 305 -11.16 3.49 -24.98
N GLU A 306 -10.24 4.40 -25.30
CA GLU A 306 -8.93 4.06 -25.82
C GLU A 306 -7.85 4.61 -24.88
N SER A 307 -6.81 3.82 -24.60
CA SER A 307 -5.70 4.29 -23.77
C SER A 307 -4.39 3.61 -24.13
N ARG A 308 -3.29 4.34 -23.93
CA ARG A 308 -1.93 3.85 -23.93
C ARG A 308 -1.28 4.25 -22.62
N MET A 309 -0.74 3.29 -21.88
CA MET A 309 -0.13 3.52 -20.57
C MET A 309 1.30 2.99 -20.54
N VAL A 310 2.23 3.81 -20.08
CA VAL A 310 3.64 3.43 -19.89
C VAL A 310 4.04 3.71 -18.47
N PHE A 311 4.44 2.66 -17.76
CA PHE A 311 4.95 2.70 -16.40
C PHE A 311 6.46 2.46 -16.41
N ASP A 312 7.23 3.41 -15.90
CA ASP A 312 8.67 3.22 -15.68
C ASP A 312 8.89 2.45 -14.39
N GLY A 313 9.35 1.21 -14.48
CA GLY A 313 9.62 0.34 -13.34
C GLY A 313 11.03 0.49 -12.77
N GLY A 314 11.88 1.31 -13.41
CA GLY A 314 13.28 1.43 -13.01
C GLY A 314 14.09 0.16 -13.27
N ALA A 315 15.13 -0.06 -12.49
CA ALA A 315 16.16 -1.04 -12.79
C ALA A 315 15.76 -2.50 -12.60
N TYR A 316 14.81 -2.81 -11.73
CA TYR A 316 14.46 -4.19 -11.33
C TYR A 316 12.95 -4.41 -11.26
N CYS A 317 12.52 -5.67 -11.39
CA CYS A 317 11.14 -6.04 -11.60
C CYS A 317 10.22 -5.66 -10.43
N SER A 318 10.59 -6.01 -9.19
CA SER A 318 9.69 -5.86 -8.04
C SER A 318 8.27 -6.33 -8.37
N THR A 319 7.28 -5.43 -8.27
CA THR A 319 5.87 -5.68 -8.58
C THR A 319 5.39 -4.98 -9.87
N SER A 320 6.28 -4.48 -10.71
CA SER A 320 5.93 -3.67 -11.90
C SER A 320 4.94 -4.34 -12.85
N PRO A 321 5.01 -5.67 -13.14
CA PRO A 321 4.01 -6.35 -13.96
C PRO A 321 2.60 -6.28 -13.39
N ALA A 322 2.45 -6.47 -12.07
CA ALA A 322 1.15 -6.43 -11.40
C ALA A 322 0.60 -5.00 -11.26
N VAL A 323 1.49 -4.00 -11.04
CA VAL A 323 1.11 -2.56 -11.07
C VAL A 323 0.54 -2.17 -12.42
N LEU A 324 1.18 -2.61 -13.52
CA LEU A 324 0.66 -2.41 -14.87
C LEU A 324 -0.75 -2.98 -15.03
N ILE A 325 -0.97 -4.24 -14.63
CA ILE A 325 -2.28 -4.90 -14.76
C ILE A 325 -3.36 -4.12 -14.01
N ASN A 326 -3.10 -3.73 -12.77
CA ASN A 326 -4.06 -2.91 -12.03
C ASN A 326 -4.32 -1.55 -12.72
N GLY A 327 -3.30 -0.91 -13.28
CA GLY A 327 -3.46 0.32 -14.05
C GLY A 327 -4.39 0.15 -15.25
N ILE A 328 -4.12 -0.84 -16.11
CA ILE A 328 -4.87 -1.02 -17.36
C ILE A 328 -6.28 -1.57 -17.13
N THR A 329 -6.49 -2.49 -16.18
CA THR A 329 -7.82 -3.06 -15.88
C THR A 329 -8.78 -2.04 -15.26
N HIS A 330 -8.23 -0.97 -14.66
CA HIS A 330 -9.02 0.13 -14.06
C HIS A 330 -9.09 1.38 -14.95
N THR A 331 -8.70 1.29 -16.21
CA THR A 331 -8.75 2.42 -17.19
C THR A 331 -10.14 2.98 -17.36
N GLN A 332 -11.19 2.14 -17.33
CA GLN A 332 -12.57 2.60 -17.44
C GLN A 332 -13.06 3.38 -16.21
N GLY A 333 -12.32 3.31 -15.06
CA GLY A 333 -12.82 3.85 -13.81
C GLY A 333 -14.11 3.12 -13.34
N PRO A 334 -14.88 3.73 -12.44
CA PRO A 334 -16.15 3.16 -11.97
C PRO A 334 -17.33 3.46 -12.93
N TYR A 335 -17.07 3.38 -14.25
CA TYR A 335 -18.03 3.78 -15.28
C TYR A 335 -18.37 2.64 -16.24
N LYS A 336 -19.62 2.62 -16.72
CA LYS A 336 -20.09 1.65 -17.72
C LYS A 336 -19.42 1.91 -19.07
N CYS A 337 -18.76 0.90 -19.62
CA CYS A 337 -18.17 0.98 -20.95
C CYS A 337 -18.02 -0.42 -21.54
N ASP A 338 -18.70 -0.68 -22.67
CA ASP A 338 -18.69 -1.99 -23.31
C ASP A 338 -17.51 -2.19 -24.26
N ASN A 339 -16.92 -1.10 -24.76
CA ASN A 339 -15.91 -1.16 -25.82
C ASN A 339 -14.63 -0.48 -25.36
N ALA A 340 -13.51 -1.19 -25.44
CA ALA A 340 -12.21 -0.63 -25.03
C ALA A 340 -11.05 -1.17 -25.85
N ILE A 341 -10.04 -0.34 -26.05
CA ILE A 341 -8.71 -0.71 -26.49
C ILE A 341 -7.73 -0.05 -25.51
N VAL A 342 -7.03 -0.87 -24.74
CA VAL A 342 -6.01 -0.41 -23.80
C VAL A 342 -4.71 -1.12 -24.10
N ASP A 343 -3.63 -0.37 -24.26
CA ASP A 343 -2.28 -0.87 -24.43
C ASP A 343 -1.39 -0.40 -23.28
N GLY A 344 -0.72 -1.31 -22.58
CA GLY A 344 0.07 -0.98 -21.41
C GLY A 344 1.43 -1.65 -21.37
N TRP A 345 2.45 -0.90 -20.95
CA TRP A 345 3.83 -1.37 -20.77
C TRP A 345 4.35 -1.07 -19.36
N ALA A 346 5.01 -2.03 -18.76
CA ALA A 346 5.92 -1.84 -17.63
C ALA A 346 7.35 -2.02 -18.17
N VAL A 347 8.21 -1.02 -17.94
CA VAL A 347 9.49 -0.86 -18.64
C VAL A 347 10.66 -0.79 -17.67
N ARG A 348 11.77 -1.44 -18.03
CA ARG A 348 13.07 -1.34 -17.33
C ARG A 348 13.83 -0.13 -17.82
N THR A 349 14.38 0.64 -16.88
CA THR A 349 15.29 1.77 -17.11
C THR A 349 16.41 1.79 -16.07
N ASN A 350 17.40 2.68 -16.21
CA ASN A 350 18.38 2.92 -15.14
C ASN A 350 17.91 3.98 -14.12
N ASN A 351 16.63 4.29 -14.09
CA ASN A 351 16.01 5.08 -13.01
C ASN A 351 15.90 4.25 -11.71
N PRO A 352 15.64 4.88 -10.56
CA PRO A 352 15.44 4.17 -9.31
C PRO A 352 14.35 3.11 -9.43
N PRO A 353 14.51 1.93 -8.78
CA PRO A 353 13.51 0.87 -8.81
C PRO A 353 12.15 1.33 -8.33
N CYS A 354 11.10 0.92 -9.03
CA CYS A 354 9.71 1.15 -8.66
C CYS A 354 9.05 -0.17 -8.28
N GLY A 355 8.07 -0.09 -7.37
CA GLY A 355 7.35 -1.24 -6.85
C GLY A 355 6.03 -0.84 -6.23
N ALA A 356 5.63 -1.55 -5.18
CA ALA A 356 4.35 -1.33 -4.54
C ALA A 356 4.29 0.02 -3.83
N MET A 357 3.25 0.79 -4.14
CA MET A 357 2.81 1.92 -3.35
C MET A 357 1.29 2.01 -3.34
N ARG A 358 0.73 2.38 -2.19
CA ARG A 358 -0.71 2.52 -1.91
C ARG A 358 -1.50 3.01 -3.12
N GLY A 359 -2.46 2.21 -3.60
CA GLY A 359 -3.24 2.42 -4.83
C GLY A 359 -2.75 1.66 -6.07
N PHE A 360 -1.48 1.23 -6.13
CA PHE A 360 -0.91 0.17 -6.98
C PHE A 360 -1.35 0.24 -8.44
N GLY A 361 -0.97 1.30 -9.17
CA GLY A 361 -1.30 1.50 -10.60
C GLY A 361 -2.63 2.22 -10.84
N VAL A 362 -3.61 2.03 -9.95
CA VAL A 362 -4.95 2.63 -10.12
C VAL A 362 -4.94 4.14 -9.91
N VAL A 363 -4.05 4.68 -9.08
CA VAL A 363 -3.89 6.14 -8.89
C VAL A 363 -3.55 6.83 -10.21
N GLN A 364 -2.64 6.23 -10.99
CA GLN A 364 -2.22 6.74 -12.28
C GLN A 364 -3.37 6.71 -13.30
N ALA A 365 -4.05 5.57 -13.42
CA ALA A 365 -5.23 5.42 -14.28
C ALA A 365 -6.35 6.40 -13.89
N CYS A 366 -6.59 6.56 -12.58
CA CYS A 366 -7.64 7.44 -12.07
C CYS A 366 -7.39 8.91 -12.41
N PHE A 367 -6.15 9.38 -12.35
CA PHE A 367 -5.82 10.74 -12.76
C PHE A 367 -6.21 11.01 -14.23
N ALA A 368 -5.96 10.05 -15.10
CA ALA A 368 -6.29 10.16 -16.52
C ALA A 368 -7.81 10.10 -16.76
N HIS A 369 -8.50 9.03 -16.29
CA HIS A 369 -9.93 8.89 -16.61
C HIS A 369 -10.78 9.98 -15.95
N GLU A 370 -10.46 10.45 -14.75
CA GLU A 370 -11.20 11.53 -14.09
C GLU A 370 -10.96 12.89 -14.74
N SER A 371 -9.77 13.10 -15.33
CA SER A 371 -9.51 14.27 -16.18
C SER A 371 -10.33 14.23 -17.47
N GLN A 372 -10.53 13.05 -18.06
CA GLN A 372 -11.40 12.89 -19.24
C GLN A 372 -12.87 13.12 -18.89
N MET A 373 -13.33 12.71 -17.71
CA MET A 373 -14.72 12.97 -17.26
C MET A 373 -15.02 14.44 -17.11
N GLU A 374 -14.07 15.25 -16.62
CA GLU A 374 -14.22 16.72 -16.58
C GLU A 374 -14.32 17.33 -17.98
N LYS A 375 -13.43 16.90 -18.91
CA LYS A 375 -13.47 17.34 -20.31
C LYS A 375 -14.79 16.96 -20.97
N LEU A 376 -15.26 15.74 -20.76
CA LEU A 376 -16.52 15.25 -21.32
C LEU A 376 -17.71 16.04 -20.79
N ALA A 377 -17.77 16.32 -19.49
CA ALA A 377 -18.80 17.16 -18.87
C ALA A 377 -18.85 18.54 -19.52
N ALA A 378 -17.70 19.18 -19.69
CA ALA A 378 -17.58 20.51 -20.30
C ALA A 378 -18.05 20.54 -21.76
N VAL A 379 -17.68 19.53 -22.58
CA VAL A 379 -18.06 19.45 -24.00
C VAL A 379 -19.55 19.17 -24.17
N VAL A 380 -20.11 18.29 -23.35
CA VAL A 380 -21.55 17.95 -23.39
C VAL A 380 -22.39 19.05 -22.78
N GLY A 381 -21.83 19.87 -21.89
CA GLY A 381 -22.52 20.98 -21.23
C GLY A 381 -23.36 20.56 -20.02
N VAL A 382 -22.93 19.51 -19.31
CA VAL A 382 -23.54 19.04 -18.06
C VAL A 382 -22.56 19.23 -16.89
N SER A 383 -23.07 19.13 -15.65
CA SER A 383 -22.21 19.24 -14.48
C SER A 383 -21.27 18.04 -14.33
N PRO A 384 -20.14 18.20 -13.61
CA PRO A 384 -19.26 17.09 -13.26
C PRO A 384 -19.96 15.95 -12.49
N VAL A 385 -20.98 16.25 -11.73
CA VAL A 385 -21.80 15.27 -11.00
C VAL A 385 -22.70 14.51 -11.96
N GLU A 386 -23.41 15.22 -12.83
CA GLU A 386 -24.37 14.61 -13.78
C GLU A 386 -23.69 13.65 -14.74
N ILE A 387 -22.53 14.01 -15.31
CA ILE A 387 -21.81 13.14 -16.23
C ILE A 387 -21.36 11.83 -15.55
N ARG A 388 -20.93 11.90 -14.27
CA ARG A 388 -20.54 10.74 -13.48
C ARG A 388 -21.73 9.86 -13.11
N LEU A 389 -22.83 10.44 -12.70
CA LEU A 389 -24.08 9.72 -12.41
C LEU A 389 -24.67 9.03 -13.64
N LEU A 390 -24.57 9.67 -14.82
CA LEU A 390 -25.03 9.11 -16.09
C LEU A 390 -24.29 7.81 -16.45
N ASN A 391 -23.01 7.77 -16.13
CA ASN A 391 -22.12 6.67 -16.50
C ASN A 391 -21.82 5.71 -15.33
N ALA A 392 -22.32 5.96 -14.11
CA ALA A 392 -21.99 5.18 -12.93
C ALA A 392 -22.26 3.69 -13.11
N MET A 393 -21.27 2.88 -12.76
CA MET A 393 -21.35 1.42 -12.75
C MET A 393 -22.27 0.92 -11.64
N GLU A 394 -22.94 -0.19 -11.88
CA GLU A 394 -23.81 -0.88 -10.93
C GLU A 394 -23.38 -2.35 -10.81
N THR A 395 -23.83 -3.01 -9.73
CA THR A 395 -23.70 -4.45 -9.58
C THR A 395 -24.35 -5.17 -10.76
N GLY A 396 -23.65 -6.10 -11.36
CA GLY A 396 -24.07 -6.83 -12.58
C GLY A 396 -23.52 -6.24 -13.87
N ASP A 397 -22.96 -5.03 -13.86
CA ASP A 397 -22.31 -4.47 -15.06
C ASP A 397 -21.01 -5.20 -15.40
N ARG A 398 -20.55 -5.01 -16.63
CA ARG A 398 -19.37 -5.67 -17.16
C ARG A 398 -18.16 -4.72 -17.14
N MET A 399 -17.04 -5.25 -16.66
CA MET A 399 -15.73 -4.60 -16.77
C MET A 399 -15.16 -4.78 -18.19
N ILE A 400 -14.20 -3.92 -18.59
CA ILE A 400 -13.48 -4.06 -19.88
C ILE A 400 -12.67 -5.36 -19.97
N THR A 401 -12.39 -6.02 -18.85
CA THR A 401 -11.79 -7.36 -18.77
C THR A 401 -12.80 -8.51 -18.99
N GLY A 402 -14.06 -8.18 -19.23
CA GLY A 402 -15.14 -9.18 -19.34
C GLY A 402 -15.69 -9.66 -18.00
N GLN A 403 -15.01 -9.37 -16.87
CA GLN A 403 -15.48 -9.70 -15.54
C GLN A 403 -16.81 -9.03 -15.23
N ILE A 404 -17.75 -9.76 -14.66
CA ILE A 404 -19.00 -9.19 -14.16
C ILE A 404 -18.77 -8.61 -12.77
N MET A 405 -19.25 -7.39 -12.54
CA MET A 405 -19.23 -6.72 -11.24
C MET A 405 -20.20 -7.44 -10.28
N ASP A 406 -19.70 -8.43 -9.55
CA ASP A 406 -20.47 -9.23 -8.59
C ASP A 406 -20.28 -8.75 -7.12
N SER A 407 -19.37 -7.79 -6.89
CA SER A 407 -19.34 -6.99 -5.66
C SER A 407 -20.45 -5.96 -5.67
N VAL A 408 -20.91 -5.57 -4.47
CA VAL A 408 -21.85 -4.41 -4.35
C VAL A 408 -21.13 -3.16 -4.85
N ALA A 409 -21.75 -2.46 -5.82
CA ALA A 409 -21.17 -1.29 -6.50
C ALA A 409 -22.00 -0.01 -6.26
N PRO A 410 -21.88 0.66 -5.09
CA PRO A 410 -22.68 1.82 -4.72
C PRO A 410 -22.14 3.14 -5.30
N VAL A 411 -21.66 3.14 -6.55
CA VAL A 411 -20.99 4.29 -7.18
C VAL A 411 -21.85 5.53 -7.17
N ALA A 412 -23.10 5.41 -7.65
CA ALA A 412 -24.03 6.55 -7.68
C ALA A 412 -24.36 7.07 -6.27
N GLN A 413 -24.40 6.19 -5.27
CA GLN A 413 -24.61 6.57 -3.87
C GLN A 413 -23.40 7.33 -3.35
N CYS A 414 -22.17 6.84 -3.57
CA CYS A 414 -20.95 7.56 -3.21
C CYS A 414 -20.93 8.98 -3.78
N ILE A 415 -21.30 9.15 -5.06
CA ILE A 415 -21.35 10.47 -5.71
C ILE A 415 -22.38 11.37 -5.03
N ARG A 416 -23.63 10.89 -4.81
CA ARG A 416 -24.71 11.69 -4.22
C ARG A 416 -24.44 12.09 -2.77
N GLU A 417 -23.95 11.17 -1.96
CA GLU A 417 -23.61 11.45 -0.56
C GLU A 417 -22.44 12.45 -0.45
N THR A 418 -21.45 12.35 -1.34
CA THR A 418 -20.37 13.35 -1.42
C THR A 418 -20.89 14.72 -1.84
N ASP A 419 -21.83 14.78 -2.79
CA ASP A 419 -22.44 16.03 -3.26
C ASP A 419 -23.29 16.69 -2.18
N ALA A 420 -23.95 15.89 -1.35
CA ALA A 420 -24.81 16.36 -0.26
C ALA A 420 -24.00 16.99 0.90
N ILE A 421 -22.71 16.72 1.03
CA ILE A 421 -21.85 17.35 2.06
C ILE A 421 -21.81 18.88 1.80
N PRO A 422 -22.04 19.72 2.81
CA PRO A 422 -22.07 21.17 2.64
C PRO A 422 -20.76 21.72 2.05
N MET A 423 -20.88 22.72 1.20
CA MET A 423 -19.74 23.49 0.71
C MET A 423 -19.15 24.37 1.82
N PRO A 424 -17.83 24.58 1.86
CA PRO A 424 -17.24 25.53 2.80
C PRO A 424 -17.75 26.95 2.53
N ALA A 425 -17.68 27.80 3.56
CA ALA A 425 -18.09 29.19 3.43
C ALA A 425 -17.45 29.87 2.20
N PRO A 426 -18.16 30.78 1.51
CA PRO A 426 -17.58 31.55 0.42
C PRO A 426 -16.31 32.28 0.85
N LEU A 427 -15.41 32.52 -0.11
CA LEU A 427 -14.26 33.39 0.14
C LEU A 427 -14.74 34.78 0.57
N GLU A 428 -14.22 35.26 1.69
CA GLU A 428 -14.40 36.66 2.06
C GLU A 428 -13.58 37.57 1.13
N ASN A 429 -14.10 38.74 0.78
CA ASN A 429 -13.42 39.68 -0.11
C ASN A 429 -12.05 40.19 0.40
N ASN A 430 -11.66 39.84 1.63
CA ASN A 430 -10.41 40.18 2.27
C ASN A 430 -9.62 38.92 2.70
N ALA A 431 -9.91 37.76 2.13
CA ALA A 431 -9.18 36.53 2.46
C ALA A 431 -7.71 36.69 2.08
N ASP A 432 -6.85 36.66 3.09
CA ASP A 432 -5.41 36.69 2.92
C ASP A 432 -4.88 35.26 3.20
N LEU A 433 -4.41 34.57 2.17
CA LEU A 433 -3.91 33.18 2.29
C LEU A 433 -2.74 33.04 3.27
N ARG A 434 -2.07 34.13 3.64
CA ARG A 434 -1.02 34.13 4.69
C ARG A 434 -1.57 33.88 6.08
N THR A 435 -2.80 34.29 6.34
CA THR A 435 -3.41 34.29 7.68
C THR A 435 -4.14 33.00 8.01
N ILE A 436 -4.36 32.14 7.02
CA ILE A 436 -4.99 30.83 7.20
C ILE A 436 -3.92 29.76 7.47
N PRO A 437 -4.24 28.68 8.19
CA PRO A 437 -3.35 27.54 8.33
C PRO A 437 -2.86 27.03 6.96
N GLY A 438 -1.55 26.84 6.81
CA GLY A 438 -0.93 26.48 5.53
C GLY A 438 -0.75 27.65 4.56
N GLY A 439 -1.00 28.87 4.97
CA GLY A 439 -0.68 30.07 4.20
C GLY A 439 0.81 30.25 4.05
N THR A 440 1.27 30.78 2.90
CA THR A 440 2.69 30.81 2.52
C THR A 440 3.46 32.00 3.08
N GLY A 441 2.82 32.92 3.77
CA GLY A 441 3.44 34.15 4.25
C GLY A 441 3.67 35.23 3.17
N LEU A 442 3.43 34.94 1.90
CA LEU A 442 3.50 35.89 0.80
C LEU A 442 2.16 36.58 0.56
N THR A 443 2.19 37.82 0.09
CA THR A 443 1.00 38.63 -0.08
C THR A 443 0.37 38.37 -1.44
N ALA A 444 -0.74 37.61 -1.46
CA ALA A 444 -1.67 37.68 -2.55
C ALA A 444 -2.58 38.93 -2.41
N GLN A 445 -3.01 39.50 -3.52
CA GLN A 445 -4.14 40.41 -3.48
C GLN A 445 -5.42 39.58 -3.30
N PRO A 446 -6.25 39.81 -2.28
CA PRO A 446 -7.45 38.98 -2.03
C PRO A 446 -8.38 38.84 -3.24
N SER A 447 -8.41 39.90 -4.11
CA SER A 447 -9.19 39.91 -5.35
C SER A 447 -8.70 38.92 -6.42
N ASN A 448 -7.48 38.40 -6.29
CA ASN A 448 -6.88 37.48 -7.26
C ASN A 448 -7.14 36.00 -6.91
N ILE A 449 -7.56 35.73 -5.67
CA ILE A 449 -7.82 34.38 -5.24
C ILE A 449 -9.07 33.84 -5.94
N ARG A 450 -8.94 32.65 -6.55
CA ARG A 450 -10.01 31.97 -7.26
C ARG A 450 -10.31 30.63 -6.55
N ARG A 451 -11.60 30.42 -6.25
CA ARG A 451 -12.05 29.14 -5.74
C ARG A 451 -12.41 28.22 -6.88
N GLY A 452 -11.95 26.97 -6.80
CA GLY A 452 -12.32 25.89 -7.69
C GLY A 452 -12.88 24.70 -6.95
N VAL A 453 -13.76 23.95 -7.63
CA VAL A 453 -14.37 22.71 -7.16
C VAL A 453 -14.07 21.62 -8.18
N GLY A 454 -13.56 20.49 -7.74
CA GLY A 454 -13.25 19.37 -8.63
C GLY A 454 -13.70 18.05 -8.03
N TRP A 455 -13.91 17.09 -8.90
CA TRP A 455 -14.40 15.76 -8.57
C TRP A 455 -13.41 14.68 -8.98
N GLY A 456 -13.41 13.59 -8.23
CA GLY A 456 -12.75 12.35 -8.58
C GLY A 456 -13.53 11.17 -8.02
N VAL A 457 -13.77 10.15 -8.83
CA VAL A 457 -14.44 8.92 -8.43
C VAL A 457 -13.56 7.74 -8.81
N SER A 458 -13.46 6.75 -7.94
CA SER A 458 -12.57 5.63 -8.17
C SER A 458 -13.20 4.29 -7.86
N ILE A 459 -12.63 3.28 -8.50
CA ILE A 459 -12.80 1.85 -8.23
C ILE A 459 -11.43 1.28 -7.86
N LYS A 460 -11.37 0.37 -6.90
CA LYS A 460 -10.14 -0.34 -6.54
C LYS A 460 -10.45 -1.80 -6.27
N ASN A 461 -9.72 -2.68 -6.94
CA ASN A 461 -9.73 -4.10 -6.60
C ASN A 461 -9.19 -4.34 -5.18
N LEU A 462 -9.75 -5.31 -4.51
CA LEU A 462 -9.32 -5.80 -3.21
C LEU A 462 -8.69 -7.18 -3.36
N MET A 463 -7.73 -7.52 -2.49
CA MET A 463 -6.92 -8.75 -2.50
C MET A 463 -6.02 -8.86 -3.74
N TYR A 464 -5.26 -9.95 -3.80
CA TYR A 464 -4.44 -10.27 -4.97
C TYR A 464 -5.29 -10.67 -6.18
N SER A 465 -4.69 -10.64 -7.35
CA SER A 465 -5.37 -10.85 -8.64
C SER A 465 -4.65 -11.90 -9.48
N GLU A 466 -5.18 -12.17 -10.67
CA GLU A 466 -4.56 -13.02 -11.70
C GLU A 466 -4.17 -14.41 -11.19
N GLY A 467 -5.12 -15.15 -10.62
CA GLY A 467 -4.93 -16.56 -10.25
C GLY A 467 -4.05 -16.80 -9.03
N PHE A 468 -3.56 -15.75 -8.35
CA PHE A 468 -2.74 -15.93 -7.15
C PHE A 468 -3.58 -16.57 -6.02
N ASP A 469 -3.14 -17.74 -5.54
CA ASP A 469 -3.76 -18.44 -4.41
C ASP A 469 -3.33 -17.78 -3.10
N ASP A 470 -4.14 -16.85 -2.62
CA ASP A 470 -3.89 -16.05 -1.42
C ASP A 470 -4.58 -16.65 -0.21
N PHE A 471 -3.84 -16.77 0.88
CA PHE A 471 -4.36 -17.29 2.15
C PHE A 471 -3.81 -16.53 3.36
N SER A 472 -4.42 -16.77 4.52
CA SER A 472 -3.94 -16.28 5.80
C SER A 472 -4.22 -17.31 6.89
N THR A 473 -3.24 -17.53 7.77
CA THR A 473 -3.33 -18.47 8.90
C THR A 473 -3.44 -17.70 10.22
N ALA A 474 -4.33 -18.16 11.12
CA ALA A 474 -4.40 -17.66 12.49
C ALA A 474 -4.61 -18.81 13.47
N ARG A 475 -4.17 -18.61 14.72
CA ARG A 475 -4.32 -19.55 15.82
C ARG A 475 -5.07 -18.88 16.98
N CYS A 476 -6.09 -19.57 17.48
CA CYS A 476 -6.81 -19.21 18.69
C CYS A 476 -6.53 -20.26 19.76
N ARG A 477 -5.94 -19.83 20.89
CA ARG A 477 -5.67 -20.69 22.04
C ARG A 477 -6.46 -20.17 23.25
N ILE A 478 -7.13 -21.09 23.93
CA ILE A 478 -7.76 -20.85 25.24
C ILE A 478 -7.04 -21.73 26.23
N SER A 479 -6.46 -21.15 27.27
CA SER A 479 -5.69 -21.87 28.28
C SER A 479 -5.80 -21.15 29.64
N ASN A 480 -6.20 -21.87 30.67
CA ASN A 480 -6.30 -21.33 32.04
C ASN A 480 -7.10 -20.01 32.15
N GLY A 481 -8.21 -19.92 31.44
CA GLY A 481 -9.06 -18.71 31.40
C GLY A 481 -8.56 -17.55 30.53
N VAL A 482 -7.48 -17.75 29.78
CA VAL A 482 -6.89 -16.73 28.93
C VAL A 482 -7.08 -17.08 27.45
N VAL A 483 -7.58 -16.13 26.67
CA VAL A 483 -7.66 -16.23 25.19
C VAL A 483 -6.45 -15.55 24.56
N THR A 484 -5.71 -16.30 23.75
CA THR A 484 -4.54 -15.80 23.01
C THR A 484 -4.74 -16.01 21.52
N ILE A 485 -4.52 -14.94 20.74
CA ILE A 485 -4.56 -14.97 19.27
C ILE A 485 -3.15 -14.79 18.72
N LYS A 486 -2.74 -15.67 17.79
CA LYS A 486 -1.47 -15.60 17.08
C LYS A 486 -1.69 -15.56 15.57
N PHE A 487 -0.96 -14.71 14.88
CA PHE A 487 -0.94 -14.56 13.43
C PHE A 487 0.41 -13.97 12.97
N ALA A 488 0.72 -14.08 11.68
CA ALA A 488 1.92 -13.48 11.07
C ALA A 488 1.63 -12.19 10.29
N THR A 489 0.44 -11.60 10.45
CA THR A 489 0.05 -10.34 9.79
C THR A 489 0.89 -9.19 10.30
N SER A 490 1.65 -8.54 9.43
CA SER A 490 2.46 -7.38 9.79
C SER A 490 1.58 -6.19 10.18
N GLU A 491 1.76 -5.69 11.41
CA GLU A 491 1.16 -4.43 11.90
C GLU A 491 2.10 -3.27 11.50
N VAL A 492 1.74 -2.55 10.46
CA VAL A 492 2.55 -1.43 9.92
C VAL A 492 1.99 -0.05 10.30
N GLY A 493 0.96 -0.03 11.15
CA GLY A 493 0.25 1.17 11.59
C GLY A 493 -1.25 1.18 11.25
N GLN A 494 -1.72 0.21 10.44
CA GLN A 494 -3.10 0.13 9.96
C GLN A 494 -4.12 -0.31 11.03
N GLY A 495 -3.67 -0.95 12.14
CA GLY A 495 -4.53 -1.32 13.26
C GLY A 495 -5.11 -2.73 13.19
N PHE A 496 -4.47 -3.67 12.49
CA PHE A 496 -4.94 -5.05 12.44
C PHE A 496 -4.93 -5.73 13.81
N THR A 497 -3.94 -5.44 14.65
CA THR A 497 -3.87 -5.94 16.03
C THR A 497 -5.13 -5.64 16.84
N MET A 498 -5.66 -4.43 16.72
CA MET A 498 -6.92 -4.04 17.35
C MET A 498 -8.10 -4.79 16.74
N LEU A 499 -8.16 -4.93 15.42
CA LEU A 499 -9.22 -5.65 14.72
C LEU A 499 -9.26 -7.13 15.13
N ALA A 500 -8.11 -7.79 15.23
CA ALA A 500 -8.02 -9.18 15.69
C ALA A 500 -8.61 -9.37 17.11
N GLN A 501 -8.33 -8.44 18.03
CA GLN A 501 -8.94 -8.44 19.35
C GLN A 501 -10.47 -8.23 19.30
N GLN A 502 -10.95 -7.30 18.43
CA GLN A 502 -12.39 -7.07 18.27
C GLN A 502 -13.12 -8.29 17.72
N ILE A 503 -12.52 -8.99 16.73
CA ILE A 503 -13.06 -10.24 16.19
C ILE A 503 -13.17 -11.30 17.30
N ALA A 504 -12.08 -11.56 18.04
CA ALA A 504 -12.07 -12.55 19.10
C ALA A 504 -13.08 -12.22 20.22
N ARG A 505 -13.17 -10.96 20.66
CA ARG A 505 -14.16 -10.49 21.63
C ARG A 505 -15.60 -10.70 21.15
N THR A 506 -15.83 -10.48 19.86
CA THR A 506 -17.18 -10.63 19.26
C THR A 506 -17.58 -12.09 19.15
N VAL A 507 -16.65 -12.94 18.66
CA VAL A 507 -16.95 -14.37 18.41
C VAL A 507 -17.03 -15.17 19.71
N LEU A 508 -16.09 -14.93 20.64
CA LEU A 508 -15.97 -15.75 21.86
C LEU A 508 -16.71 -15.17 23.08
N GLY A 509 -17.19 -13.93 23.02
CA GLY A 509 -17.86 -13.30 24.17
C GLY A 509 -16.92 -12.92 25.31
N VAL A 510 -15.62 -12.82 25.09
CA VAL A 510 -14.60 -12.47 26.10
C VAL A 510 -14.30 -10.97 26.11
N ASP A 511 -13.81 -10.44 27.24
CA ASP A 511 -13.37 -9.04 27.33
C ASP A 511 -11.87 -8.91 27.12
N GLU A 512 -11.09 -9.86 27.61
CA GLU A 512 -9.63 -9.83 27.50
C GLU A 512 -9.14 -10.79 26.41
N VAL A 513 -8.29 -10.29 25.55
CA VAL A 513 -7.63 -11.05 24.48
C VAL A 513 -6.17 -10.64 24.42
N ILE A 514 -5.27 -11.60 24.58
CA ILE A 514 -3.83 -11.42 24.43
C ILE A 514 -3.46 -11.67 22.98
N LEU A 515 -2.62 -10.80 22.43
CA LEU A 515 -1.97 -11.03 21.13
C LEU A 515 -0.58 -11.61 21.39
N ASP A 516 -0.29 -12.74 20.78
CA ASP A 516 1.05 -13.34 20.83
C ASP A 516 2.00 -12.60 19.88
N THR A 517 3.30 -12.85 20.02
CA THR A 517 4.34 -12.28 19.16
C THR A 517 4.02 -12.54 17.68
N ILE A 518 4.11 -11.49 16.88
CA ILE A 518 3.95 -11.58 15.42
C ILE A 518 5.26 -12.09 14.84
N ASP A 519 5.31 -13.35 14.43
CA ASP A 519 6.50 -14.02 13.92
C ASP A 519 6.16 -15.16 12.94
N THR A 520 7.19 -15.82 12.43
CA THR A 520 7.06 -16.94 11.50
C THR A 520 6.82 -18.30 12.16
N GLN A 521 6.46 -18.36 13.44
CA GLN A 521 6.12 -19.61 14.15
C GLN A 521 4.64 -20.03 14.00
N VAL A 522 3.86 -19.32 13.24
CA VAL A 522 2.53 -19.67 12.77
C VAL A 522 2.56 -19.63 11.24
N GLY A 523 1.57 -20.18 10.55
CA GLY A 523 1.48 -20.14 9.09
C GLY A 523 1.46 -18.73 8.52
N SER A 524 1.69 -18.59 7.23
CA SER A 524 1.73 -17.29 6.54
C SER A 524 0.38 -16.55 6.67
N ALA A 525 0.47 -15.23 6.75
CA ALA A 525 -0.68 -14.34 6.64
C ALA A 525 -0.68 -13.54 5.32
N GLY A 526 0.24 -13.83 4.41
CA GLY A 526 0.48 -13.01 3.22
C GLY A 526 1.03 -11.63 3.57
N SER A 527 1.14 -10.76 2.58
CA SER A 527 1.58 -9.38 2.79
C SER A 527 0.48 -8.49 3.37
N THR A 528 0.87 -7.50 4.16
CA THR A 528 0.01 -6.37 4.54
C THR A 528 -0.07 -5.37 3.39
N SER A 529 -0.82 -5.71 2.34
CA SER A 529 -0.97 -4.97 1.10
C SER A 529 -2.35 -5.17 0.48
N ALA A 530 -2.57 -4.70 -0.75
CA ALA A 530 -3.75 -4.96 -1.59
C ALA A 530 -5.10 -4.77 -0.86
N SER A 531 -5.14 -3.96 0.19
CA SER A 531 -6.32 -3.73 1.05
C SER A 531 -6.97 -5.03 1.55
N ARG A 532 -6.17 -6.09 1.78
CA ARG A 532 -6.63 -7.46 1.99
C ARG A 532 -6.78 -7.90 3.46
N GLN A 533 -6.06 -7.26 4.40
CA GLN A 533 -5.92 -7.82 5.75
C GLN A 533 -7.22 -7.93 6.54
N THR A 534 -8.15 -6.97 6.39
CA THR A 534 -9.47 -7.06 7.03
C THR A 534 -10.22 -8.32 6.60
N TRP A 535 -10.14 -8.67 5.31
CA TRP A 535 -10.81 -9.83 4.74
C TRP A 535 -10.02 -11.12 5.03
N MET A 536 -8.75 -11.19 4.62
CA MET A 536 -7.94 -12.40 4.68
C MET A 536 -7.55 -12.77 6.13
N SER A 537 -6.78 -11.92 6.79
CA SER A 537 -6.34 -12.19 8.16
C SER A 537 -7.47 -12.04 9.17
N GLY A 538 -8.42 -11.13 8.93
CA GLY A 538 -9.65 -11.03 9.73
C GLY A 538 -10.51 -12.29 9.61
N GLY A 539 -10.64 -12.85 8.40
CA GLY A 539 -11.30 -14.12 8.14
C GLY A 539 -10.60 -15.28 8.85
N ALA A 540 -9.26 -15.35 8.77
CA ALA A 540 -8.48 -16.38 9.47
C ALA A 540 -8.67 -16.33 11.00
N VAL A 541 -8.61 -15.14 11.59
CA VAL A 541 -8.89 -14.97 13.04
C VAL A 541 -10.33 -15.37 13.37
N GLN A 542 -11.29 -15.02 12.51
CA GLN A 542 -12.70 -15.39 12.73
C GLN A 542 -12.90 -16.90 12.70
N VAL A 543 -12.38 -17.61 11.70
CA VAL A 543 -12.57 -19.07 11.60
C VAL A 543 -11.81 -19.81 12.71
N ALA A 544 -10.62 -19.34 13.12
CA ALA A 544 -9.89 -19.90 14.27
C ALA A 544 -10.67 -19.73 15.59
N CYS A 545 -11.26 -18.53 15.81
CA CYS A 545 -12.13 -18.29 16.97
C CYS A 545 -13.41 -19.12 16.91
N GLN A 546 -14.02 -19.32 15.74
CA GLN A 546 -15.22 -20.15 15.56
C GLN A 546 -14.92 -21.63 15.83
N ALA A 547 -13.77 -22.15 15.40
CA ALA A 547 -13.32 -23.51 15.70
C ALA A 547 -13.11 -23.70 17.20
N ALA A 548 -12.51 -22.70 17.87
CA ALA A 548 -12.33 -22.71 19.31
C ALA A 548 -13.68 -22.63 20.06
N LEU A 549 -14.63 -21.81 19.57
CA LEU A 549 -15.98 -21.70 20.12
C LEU A 549 -16.77 -23.01 20.02
N ALA A 550 -16.64 -23.73 18.91
CA ALA A 550 -17.29 -25.03 18.74
C ALA A 550 -16.80 -26.03 19.81
N GLN A 551 -15.49 -26.13 20.05
CA GLN A 551 -14.94 -26.96 21.11
C GLN A 551 -15.36 -26.49 22.52
N LEU A 552 -15.47 -25.18 22.72
CA LEU A 552 -15.99 -24.63 23.98
C LEU A 552 -17.46 -25.01 24.19
N PHE A 553 -18.30 -25.00 23.17
CA PHE A 553 -19.69 -25.40 23.24
C PHE A 553 -19.83 -26.90 23.56
N ASP A 554 -18.99 -27.79 23.00
CA ASP A 554 -18.92 -29.20 23.34
C ASP A 554 -18.63 -29.40 24.86
N HIS A 555 -17.65 -28.64 25.35
CA HIS A 555 -17.30 -28.66 26.79
C HIS A 555 -18.47 -28.18 27.68
N VAL A 556 -19.07 -27.03 27.31
CA VAL A 556 -20.18 -26.44 28.08
C VAL A 556 -21.40 -27.34 28.07
N ALA A 557 -21.76 -27.91 26.93
CA ALA A 557 -22.87 -28.85 26.82
C ALA A 557 -22.71 -30.05 27.80
N THR A 558 -21.47 -30.59 27.87
CA THR A 558 -21.15 -31.73 28.73
C THR A 558 -21.07 -31.34 30.22
N LYS A 559 -20.27 -30.30 30.54
CA LYS A 559 -19.98 -29.90 31.95
C LYS A 559 -21.21 -29.29 32.65
N PHE A 560 -22.00 -28.51 31.92
CA PHE A 560 -23.14 -27.78 32.47
C PHE A 560 -24.51 -28.39 32.10
N GLU A 561 -24.51 -29.55 31.43
CA GLU A 561 -25.75 -30.26 31.02
C GLU A 561 -26.67 -29.33 30.18
N MET A 562 -26.12 -28.66 29.17
CA MET A 562 -26.84 -27.74 28.28
C MET A 562 -26.99 -28.37 26.87
N THR A 563 -27.95 -27.88 26.08
CA THR A 563 -28.25 -28.43 24.77
C THR A 563 -27.31 -27.84 23.71
N HIS A 564 -26.32 -28.59 23.26
CA HIS A 564 -25.25 -28.11 22.34
C HIS A 564 -25.78 -27.33 21.13
N SER A 565 -26.79 -27.84 20.42
CA SER A 565 -27.35 -27.19 19.21
C SER A 565 -28.06 -25.87 19.50
N GLU A 566 -28.31 -25.54 20.74
CA GLU A 566 -29.04 -24.34 21.18
C GLU A 566 -28.16 -23.33 21.89
N LEU A 567 -26.83 -23.61 21.97
CA LEU A 567 -25.89 -22.68 22.58
C LEU A 567 -25.58 -21.48 21.66
N GLU A 568 -25.59 -20.32 22.26
CA GLU A 568 -25.15 -19.08 21.59
C GLU A 568 -24.40 -18.17 22.57
N ILE A 569 -23.62 -17.23 22.02
CA ILE A 569 -23.00 -16.16 22.81
C ILE A 569 -23.98 -15.00 22.92
N ASP A 570 -24.31 -14.61 24.16
CA ASP A 570 -25.10 -13.42 24.49
C ASP A 570 -24.28 -12.51 25.43
N GLY A 571 -23.62 -11.53 24.85
CA GLY A 571 -22.68 -10.65 25.57
C GLY A 571 -21.44 -11.40 26.05
N THR A 572 -21.33 -11.63 27.36
CA THR A 572 -20.27 -12.40 28.02
C THR A 572 -20.77 -13.75 28.57
N ASP A 573 -21.98 -14.15 28.22
CA ASP A 573 -22.58 -15.41 28.64
C ASP A 573 -22.73 -16.37 27.45
N ILE A 574 -22.66 -17.67 27.76
CA ILE A 574 -23.13 -18.75 26.88
C ILE A 574 -24.54 -19.10 27.35
N VAL A 575 -25.49 -19.06 26.43
CA VAL A 575 -26.92 -19.23 26.72
C VAL A 575 -27.45 -20.41 25.92
N ASP A 576 -28.15 -21.31 26.62
CA ASP A 576 -28.98 -22.34 25.97
C ASP A 576 -30.37 -21.72 25.68
N ARG A 577 -30.66 -21.49 24.39
CA ARG A 577 -31.92 -20.86 23.96
C ARG A 577 -33.17 -21.64 24.35
N LEU A 578 -33.05 -22.95 24.48
CA LEU A 578 -34.19 -23.81 24.81
C LEU A 578 -34.52 -23.77 26.28
N THR A 579 -33.51 -23.88 27.14
CA THR A 579 -33.66 -23.96 28.60
C THR A 579 -33.49 -22.63 29.30
N GLN A 580 -32.99 -21.59 28.61
CA GLN A 580 -32.62 -20.27 29.18
C GLN A 580 -31.53 -20.35 30.27
N ARG A 581 -30.81 -21.46 30.36
CA ARG A 581 -29.65 -21.59 31.25
C ARG A 581 -28.52 -20.76 30.74
N ARG A 582 -27.76 -20.17 31.66
CA ARG A 582 -26.61 -19.32 31.36
C ARG A 582 -25.38 -19.76 32.14
N VAL A 583 -24.23 -19.64 31.52
CA VAL A 583 -22.91 -19.74 32.14
C VAL A 583 -22.03 -18.62 31.58
N THR A 584 -21.26 -17.99 32.44
CA THR A 584 -20.35 -16.93 31.92
C THR A 584 -19.24 -17.57 31.09
N VAL A 585 -18.83 -16.90 30.03
CA VAL A 585 -17.69 -17.36 29.20
C VAL A 585 -16.45 -17.51 30.10
N SER A 586 -16.21 -16.58 31.01
CA SER A 586 -15.09 -16.64 31.98
C SER A 586 -15.07 -17.91 32.83
N GLU A 587 -16.22 -18.36 33.28
CA GLU A 587 -16.34 -19.64 34.04
C GLU A 587 -16.10 -20.84 33.10
N ALA A 588 -16.68 -20.80 31.93
CA ALA A 588 -16.56 -21.88 30.93
C ALA A 588 -15.12 -22.14 30.48
N ILE A 589 -14.31 -21.07 30.30
CA ILE A 589 -12.93 -21.18 29.84
C ILE A 589 -11.89 -21.40 30.95
N SER A 590 -12.27 -21.36 32.21
CA SER A 590 -11.35 -21.36 33.36
C SER A 590 -10.47 -22.60 33.46
N GLU A 591 -10.97 -23.77 33.05
CA GLU A 591 -10.32 -25.08 33.23
C GLU A 591 -10.16 -25.87 31.93
N ILE A 592 -10.27 -25.19 30.75
CA ILE A 592 -10.20 -25.86 29.45
C ILE A 592 -8.93 -25.47 28.72
N GLU A 593 -8.38 -26.42 27.95
CA GLU A 593 -7.32 -26.20 26.98
C GLU A 593 -7.89 -26.44 25.59
N ILE A 594 -7.91 -25.38 24.76
CA ILE A 594 -8.31 -25.40 23.35
C ILE A 594 -7.18 -24.78 22.55
N ASP A 595 -6.87 -25.37 21.41
CA ASP A 595 -5.81 -24.88 20.50
C ASP A 595 -6.21 -25.15 19.05
N CYS A 596 -6.69 -24.12 18.36
CA CYS A 596 -7.19 -24.21 16.99
C CYS A 596 -6.34 -23.32 16.08
N THR A 597 -5.82 -23.90 15.01
CA THR A 597 -5.11 -23.19 13.95
C THR A 597 -5.89 -23.41 12.65
N GLU A 598 -6.31 -22.34 12.02
CA GLU A 598 -7.13 -22.37 10.81
C GLU A 598 -6.54 -21.47 9.73
N GLU A 599 -6.85 -21.83 8.51
CA GLU A 599 -6.45 -21.10 7.30
C GLU A 599 -7.69 -20.61 6.55
N TYR A 600 -7.63 -19.39 6.04
CA TYR A 600 -8.70 -18.77 5.26
C TYR A 600 -8.21 -18.39 3.87
N HIS A 601 -8.97 -18.77 2.83
CA HIS A 601 -8.75 -18.43 1.42
C HIS A 601 -9.87 -17.55 0.88
N HIS A 602 -9.56 -16.67 -0.06
CA HIS A 602 -10.58 -15.97 -0.83
C HIS A 602 -11.07 -16.83 -2.02
N PRO A 603 -12.20 -16.48 -2.67
CA PRO A 603 -12.61 -17.11 -3.92
C PRO A 603 -11.52 -17.00 -5.00
N PRO A 604 -11.30 -18.05 -5.83
CA PRO A 604 -10.27 -18.04 -6.85
C PRO A 604 -10.48 -16.95 -7.90
N THR A 605 -9.39 -16.47 -8.47
CA THR A 605 -9.35 -15.56 -9.61
C THR A 605 -8.68 -16.22 -10.80
N GLU A 606 -8.72 -15.60 -11.97
CA GLU A 606 -8.18 -16.11 -13.22
C GLU A 606 -7.12 -15.16 -13.77
N ASP A 607 -6.14 -15.70 -14.49
CA ASP A 607 -5.23 -14.92 -15.31
C ASP A 607 -5.99 -14.21 -16.45
N LEU A 608 -5.44 -13.09 -16.90
CA LEU A 608 -5.90 -12.45 -18.14
C LEU A 608 -5.37 -13.19 -19.36
N ASP A 609 -6.23 -13.41 -20.37
CA ASP A 609 -5.84 -13.95 -21.64
C ASP A 609 -5.04 -12.93 -22.51
N GLU A 610 -4.68 -13.33 -23.73
CA GLU A 610 -3.94 -12.48 -24.67
C GLU A 610 -4.67 -11.19 -25.09
N ASN A 611 -6.01 -11.16 -24.95
CA ASN A 611 -6.87 -10.00 -25.19
C ASN A 611 -7.22 -9.25 -23.89
N GLY A 612 -6.62 -9.61 -22.77
CA GLY A 612 -6.86 -9.00 -21.47
C GLY A 612 -8.24 -9.34 -20.88
N GLN A 613 -8.81 -10.50 -21.23
CA GLN A 613 -10.09 -10.96 -20.74
C GLN A 613 -9.89 -12.02 -19.66
N GLY A 614 -10.66 -11.93 -18.57
CA GLY A 614 -10.60 -12.87 -17.45
C GLY A 614 -11.27 -12.33 -16.20
N ASN A 615 -11.65 -13.24 -15.28
CA ASN A 615 -12.21 -12.90 -13.97
C ASN A 615 -11.07 -12.70 -12.96
N CYS A 616 -10.30 -11.60 -13.15
CA CYS A 616 -9.00 -11.43 -12.51
C CYS A 616 -9.02 -10.85 -11.10
N HIS A 617 -10.15 -10.36 -10.59
CA HIS A 617 -10.23 -9.73 -9.26
C HIS A 617 -11.33 -10.34 -8.39
N VAL A 618 -11.09 -10.40 -7.07
CA VAL A 618 -12.02 -11.00 -6.09
C VAL A 618 -13.20 -10.07 -5.80
N ALA A 619 -12.92 -8.81 -5.52
CA ALA A 619 -13.91 -7.81 -5.12
C ALA A 619 -13.40 -6.39 -5.37
N TYR A 620 -14.30 -5.41 -5.23
CA TYR A 620 -14.01 -4.00 -5.47
C TYR A 620 -14.57 -3.10 -4.39
N ALA A 621 -13.90 -1.97 -4.14
CA ALA A 621 -14.38 -0.85 -3.34
C ALA A 621 -14.45 0.42 -4.18
N PHE A 622 -15.39 1.31 -3.84
CA PHE A 622 -15.69 2.53 -4.58
C PHE A 622 -15.61 3.75 -3.68
N VAL A 623 -15.15 4.87 -4.26
CA VAL A 623 -14.97 6.12 -3.52
C VAL A 623 -15.28 7.30 -4.41
N ALA A 624 -15.95 8.30 -3.85
CA ALA A 624 -16.08 9.62 -4.46
C ALA A 624 -15.43 10.68 -3.58
N HIS A 625 -14.70 11.62 -4.22
CA HIS A 625 -14.11 12.80 -3.59
C HIS A 625 -14.57 14.06 -4.32
N ARG A 626 -14.87 15.10 -3.55
CA ARG A 626 -15.00 16.46 -4.02
C ARG A 626 -13.96 17.33 -3.32
N ALA A 627 -13.10 17.97 -4.08
CA ALA A 627 -12.11 18.92 -3.56
C ALA A 627 -12.58 20.36 -3.76
N VAL A 628 -12.36 21.20 -2.77
CA VAL A 628 -12.50 22.65 -2.86
C VAL A 628 -11.12 23.26 -2.62
N VAL A 629 -10.64 24.06 -3.59
CA VAL A 629 -9.34 24.71 -3.52
C VAL A 629 -9.48 26.22 -3.68
N ASP A 630 -8.58 26.95 -3.01
CA ASP A 630 -8.35 28.37 -3.22
C ASP A 630 -6.98 28.55 -3.87
N VAL A 631 -6.94 29.20 -5.03
CA VAL A 631 -5.74 29.36 -5.86
C VAL A 631 -5.45 30.84 -6.05
N ASP A 632 -4.20 31.22 -5.83
CA ASP A 632 -3.66 32.48 -6.29
C ASP A 632 -2.90 32.24 -7.62
N PRO A 633 -3.48 32.58 -8.77
CA PRO A 633 -2.87 32.33 -10.06
C PRO A 633 -1.68 33.28 -10.37
N GLU A 634 -1.50 34.36 -9.63
CA GLU A 634 -0.36 35.28 -9.78
C GLU A 634 0.89 34.72 -9.11
N LEU A 635 0.73 34.12 -7.93
CA LEU A 635 1.83 33.55 -7.14
C LEU A 635 1.96 32.03 -7.30
N GLY A 636 0.99 31.37 -7.96
CA GLY A 636 0.96 29.93 -8.08
C GLY A 636 0.66 29.18 -6.77
N LEU A 637 0.02 29.84 -5.81
CA LEU A 637 -0.25 29.27 -4.50
C LEU A 637 -1.57 28.51 -4.51
N ILE A 638 -1.59 27.35 -3.85
CA ILE A 638 -2.76 26.48 -3.72
C ILE A 638 -3.02 26.23 -2.25
N LYS A 639 -4.28 26.40 -1.83
CA LYS A 639 -4.79 25.88 -0.56
C LYS A 639 -5.94 24.94 -0.82
N VAL A 640 -5.79 23.67 -0.45
CA VAL A 640 -6.92 22.74 -0.40
C VAL A 640 -7.73 23.05 0.85
N VAL A 641 -8.98 23.49 0.67
CA VAL A 641 -9.83 23.99 1.76
C VAL A 641 -10.65 22.87 2.38
N GLN A 642 -11.23 22.02 1.53
CA GLN A 642 -12.09 20.91 1.94
C GLN A 642 -11.90 19.72 0.99
N ILE A 643 -11.89 18.54 1.58
CA ILE A 643 -12.18 17.30 0.87
C ILE A 643 -13.45 16.70 1.48
N ALA A 644 -14.51 16.64 0.68
CA ALA A 644 -15.71 15.88 0.98
C ALA A 644 -15.61 14.50 0.33
N THR A 645 -16.01 13.44 1.04
CA THR A 645 -15.85 12.06 0.53
C THR A 645 -16.93 11.11 1.02
N ALA A 646 -17.35 10.20 0.16
CA ALA A 646 -18.12 9.02 0.54
C ALA A 646 -17.31 7.75 0.16
N GLN A 647 -17.17 6.85 1.13
CA GLN A 647 -16.31 5.68 1.07
C GLN A 647 -17.14 4.42 1.19
N ASP A 648 -17.09 3.55 0.19
CA ASP A 648 -17.67 2.20 0.26
C ASP A 648 -16.77 1.31 1.13
N VAL A 649 -17.27 0.98 2.32
CA VAL A 649 -16.54 0.23 3.34
C VAL A 649 -17.16 -1.15 3.62
N GLY A 650 -18.28 -1.48 2.93
CA GLY A 650 -19.07 -2.67 3.21
C GLY A 650 -19.70 -2.57 4.60
N ARG A 651 -18.99 -3.00 5.62
CA ARG A 651 -19.36 -2.85 7.04
C ARG A 651 -18.27 -2.13 7.80
N VAL A 652 -18.63 -1.13 8.60
CA VAL A 652 -17.67 -0.45 9.49
C VAL A 652 -17.37 -1.34 10.71
N LEU A 653 -16.13 -1.81 10.81
CA LEU A 653 -15.69 -2.67 11.91
C LEU A 653 -15.14 -1.87 13.09
N ASN A 654 -14.49 -0.74 12.81
CA ASN A 654 -14.02 0.23 13.80
C ASN A 654 -14.08 1.64 13.20
N PRO A 655 -15.07 2.47 13.57
CA PRO A 655 -15.27 3.79 12.98
C PRO A 655 -14.05 4.71 13.08
N LEU A 656 -13.41 4.79 14.26
CA LEU A 656 -12.25 5.66 14.48
C LEU A 656 -11.04 5.26 13.64
N ALA A 657 -10.77 3.94 13.54
CA ALA A 657 -9.69 3.44 12.71
C ALA A 657 -9.96 3.67 11.21
N ALA A 658 -11.20 3.50 10.78
CA ALA A 658 -11.62 3.75 9.41
C ALA A 658 -11.41 5.22 9.02
N MET A 659 -11.82 6.17 9.88
CA MET A 659 -11.56 7.61 9.69
C MET A 659 -10.07 7.89 9.49
N GLY A 660 -9.22 7.37 10.38
CA GLY A 660 -7.77 7.58 10.30
C GLY A 660 -7.13 7.02 9.02
N GLN A 661 -7.65 5.89 8.49
CA GLN A 661 -7.19 5.36 7.19
C GLN A 661 -7.61 6.25 6.01
N ILE A 662 -8.81 6.81 6.06
CA ILE A 662 -9.32 7.69 5.02
C ILE A 662 -8.53 9.01 5.01
N GLU A 663 -8.36 9.66 6.16
CA GLU A 663 -7.59 10.89 6.29
C GLU A 663 -6.13 10.72 5.85
N GLY A 664 -5.50 9.60 6.25
CA GLY A 664 -4.14 9.26 5.83
C GLY A 664 -4.02 8.98 4.32
N GLY A 665 -5.06 8.41 3.67
CA GLY A 665 -5.11 8.24 2.22
C GLY A 665 -5.26 9.58 1.49
N ILE A 666 -6.11 10.46 2.01
CA ILE A 666 -6.33 11.81 1.47
C ILE A 666 -5.03 12.63 1.53
N ALA A 667 -4.28 12.55 2.64
CA ALA A 667 -2.99 13.25 2.78
C ALA A 667 -1.98 12.84 1.71
N GLN A 668 -1.87 11.53 1.40
CA GLN A 668 -0.98 11.05 0.33
C GLN A 668 -1.45 11.47 -1.07
N GLY A 669 -2.76 11.45 -1.33
CA GLY A 669 -3.30 11.93 -2.60
C GLY A 669 -3.13 13.45 -2.79
N LEU A 670 -3.21 14.23 -1.72
CA LEU A 670 -2.91 15.66 -1.71
C LEU A 670 -1.42 15.89 -2.03
N GLY A 671 -0.52 15.15 -1.37
CA GLY A 671 0.91 15.22 -1.62
C GLY A 671 1.25 15.00 -3.10
N LEU A 672 0.74 13.92 -3.70
CA LEU A 672 0.91 13.64 -5.13
C LEU A 672 0.30 14.73 -6.02
N ALA A 673 -0.81 15.34 -5.62
CA ALA A 673 -1.46 16.37 -6.42
C ALA A 673 -0.62 17.65 -6.56
N VAL A 674 0.07 18.09 -5.48
CA VAL A 674 0.63 19.46 -5.44
C VAL A 674 2.03 19.60 -4.80
N MET A 675 2.61 18.52 -4.23
CA MET A 675 3.86 18.63 -3.44
C MET A 675 4.90 17.57 -3.79
N GLU A 676 4.52 16.28 -3.66
CA GLU A 676 5.45 15.16 -3.58
C GLU A 676 5.94 14.70 -4.96
N GLU A 677 7.24 14.74 -5.16
CA GLU A 677 7.88 14.16 -6.33
C GLU A 677 9.35 13.86 -6.06
N ILE A 678 9.77 12.63 -6.35
CA ILE A 678 11.19 12.30 -6.49
C ILE A 678 11.66 12.84 -7.83
N ILE A 679 12.59 13.80 -7.79
CA ILE A 679 13.19 14.40 -8.98
C ILE A 679 14.35 13.52 -9.43
N VAL A 680 14.18 12.85 -10.57
CA VAL A 680 15.23 12.04 -11.19
C VAL A 680 15.84 12.81 -12.36
N LYS A 681 17.16 12.90 -12.39
CA LYS A 681 17.90 13.47 -13.52
C LYS A 681 19.11 12.61 -13.84
N ASP A 682 19.23 12.18 -15.08
CA ASP A 682 20.29 11.30 -15.55
C ASP A 682 20.41 10.01 -14.69
N GLY A 683 19.25 9.39 -14.34
CA GLY A 683 19.15 8.20 -13.49
C GLY A 683 19.49 8.40 -12.02
N LYS A 684 19.60 9.64 -11.53
CA LYS A 684 19.96 9.98 -10.14
C LYS A 684 18.86 10.76 -9.45
N VAL A 685 18.51 10.37 -8.24
CA VAL A 685 17.64 11.14 -7.33
C VAL A 685 18.36 12.44 -6.95
N ARG A 686 17.65 13.56 -7.01
CA ARG A 686 18.19 14.91 -6.74
C ARG A 686 17.72 15.50 -5.41
N ASN A 687 16.68 14.96 -4.82
CA ASN A 687 16.06 15.44 -3.58
C ASN A 687 15.81 14.31 -2.56
N PRO A 688 16.84 13.56 -2.13
CA PRO A 688 16.70 12.39 -1.27
C PRO A 688 16.54 12.74 0.23
N SER A 689 15.78 13.78 0.54
CA SER A 689 15.54 14.20 1.93
C SER A 689 14.23 14.96 2.07
N PHE A 690 13.64 14.97 3.27
CA PHE A 690 12.43 15.75 3.56
C PHE A 690 12.67 17.28 3.61
N THR A 691 13.90 17.74 3.38
CA THR A 691 14.20 19.16 3.13
C THR A 691 13.72 19.58 1.74
N ASP A 692 13.89 18.69 0.74
CA ASP A 692 13.64 18.98 -0.67
C ASP A 692 12.52 18.15 -1.26
N TYR A 693 12.22 16.97 -0.69
CA TYR A 693 11.01 16.19 -0.94
C TYR A 693 9.93 16.65 0.04
N LEU A 694 9.04 17.53 -0.42
CA LEU A 694 8.07 18.19 0.42
C LEU A 694 6.88 17.29 0.71
N LEU A 695 6.62 17.04 1.99
CA LEU A 695 5.42 16.35 2.47
C LEU A 695 4.36 17.36 2.92
N PRO A 696 3.06 17.06 2.73
CA PRO A 696 2.00 17.85 3.36
C PRO A 696 2.16 17.85 4.88
N THR A 697 2.18 19.04 5.46
CA THR A 697 2.14 19.22 6.90
C THR A 697 0.70 19.22 7.42
N PHE A 698 0.51 19.21 8.72
CA PHE A 698 -0.82 19.30 9.29
C PHE A 698 -1.52 20.64 8.92
N LEU A 699 -0.75 21.71 8.63
CA LEU A 699 -1.30 23.00 8.17
C LEU A 699 -1.75 22.97 6.70
N ASP A 700 -1.20 22.07 5.90
CA ASP A 700 -1.62 21.86 4.51
C ASP A 700 -2.86 20.99 4.42
N SER A 701 -3.13 20.18 5.45
CA SER A 701 -4.27 19.28 5.50
C SER A 701 -5.59 20.04 5.45
N PRO A 702 -6.52 19.67 4.53
CA PRO A 702 -7.83 20.29 4.44
C PRO A 702 -8.76 19.81 5.56
N THR A 703 -9.92 20.50 5.73
CA THR A 703 -11.05 19.90 6.44
C THR A 703 -11.53 18.68 5.65
N VAL A 704 -11.59 17.53 6.31
CA VAL A 704 -12.13 16.29 5.72
C VAL A 704 -13.50 16.02 6.30
N GLU A 705 -14.50 15.94 5.44
CA GLU A 705 -15.88 15.55 5.79
C GLU A 705 -16.21 14.26 5.05
N MET A 706 -16.60 13.20 5.80
CA MET A 706 -16.75 11.87 5.24
C MET A 706 -18.05 11.19 5.61
N VAL A 707 -18.52 10.35 4.69
CA VAL A 707 -19.67 9.47 4.87
C VAL A 707 -19.21 8.03 4.59
N PHE A 708 -19.57 7.09 5.46
CA PHE A 708 -19.40 5.66 5.21
C PHE A 708 -20.62 5.12 4.47
N ILE A 709 -20.38 4.43 3.36
CA ILE A 709 -21.41 3.66 2.66
C ILE A 709 -21.29 2.21 3.15
N GLU A 710 -22.28 1.78 3.92
CA GLU A 710 -22.31 0.45 4.54
C GLU A 710 -23.21 -0.50 3.73
N GLU A 711 -22.75 -0.87 2.54
CA GLU A 711 -23.34 -1.93 1.74
C GLU A 711 -22.54 -3.20 1.90
N HIS A 712 -23.01 -4.13 2.74
CA HIS A 712 -22.29 -5.33 3.13
C HIS A 712 -21.80 -6.14 1.92
N GLU A 713 -20.51 -6.46 1.87
CA GLU A 713 -19.95 -7.33 0.85
C GLU A 713 -20.25 -8.80 1.20
N PRO A 714 -21.11 -9.48 0.42
CA PRO A 714 -21.57 -10.81 0.79
C PRO A 714 -20.49 -11.90 0.73
N LYS A 715 -19.41 -11.68 -0.04
CA LYS A 715 -18.28 -12.61 -0.12
C LYS A 715 -17.31 -12.46 1.05
N SER A 716 -17.34 -11.32 1.75
CA SER A 716 -16.43 -11.03 2.85
C SER A 716 -16.88 -11.73 4.14
N PRO A 717 -15.97 -12.39 4.87
CA PRO A 717 -16.32 -13.08 6.12
C PRO A 717 -16.88 -12.15 7.19
N LEU A 718 -16.53 -10.86 7.16
CA LEU A 718 -16.98 -9.84 8.10
C LEU A 718 -17.97 -8.83 7.47
N GLY A 719 -18.32 -9.01 6.19
CA GLY A 719 -19.14 -8.07 5.42
C GLY A 719 -18.44 -6.75 5.09
N ALA A 720 -17.18 -6.60 5.45
CA ALA A 720 -16.39 -5.39 5.25
C ALA A 720 -15.60 -5.42 3.93
N LYS A 721 -15.29 -4.23 3.41
CA LYS A 721 -14.33 -4.02 2.33
C LYS A 721 -13.06 -3.39 2.87
N GLY A 722 -11.90 -3.73 2.28
CA GLY A 722 -10.62 -3.12 2.66
C GLY A 722 -10.54 -1.66 2.26
N ILE A 723 -10.10 -0.80 3.18
CA ILE A 723 -9.97 0.65 2.98
C ILE A 723 -8.51 1.13 3.03
N GLY A 724 -7.57 0.21 2.86
CA GLY A 724 -6.14 0.55 2.86
C GLY A 724 -5.76 1.49 1.72
N GLU A 725 -6.22 1.23 0.50
CA GLU A 725 -5.84 1.94 -0.73
C GLU A 725 -6.94 2.87 -1.29
N PRO A 726 -8.25 2.50 -1.31
CA PRO A 726 -9.27 3.28 -1.98
C PRO A 726 -9.26 4.79 -1.65
N PRO A 727 -9.04 5.22 -0.40
CA PRO A 727 -9.08 6.65 -0.05
C PRO A 727 -8.01 7.53 -0.70
N CYS A 728 -6.90 6.98 -1.20
CA CYS A 728 -5.84 7.78 -1.82
C CYS A 728 -6.00 7.95 -3.34
N ILE A 729 -6.92 7.21 -3.98
CA ILE A 729 -6.91 7.07 -5.43
C ILE A 729 -7.48 8.29 -6.13
N SER A 730 -8.70 8.70 -5.81
CA SER A 730 -9.41 9.78 -6.53
C SER A 730 -9.24 11.18 -5.93
N VAL A 731 -8.46 11.32 -4.86
CA VAL A 731 -8.12 12.63 -4.26
C VAL A 731 -7.27 13.46 -5.20
N THR A 732 -6.24 12.87 -5.78
CA THR A 732 -5.33 13.55 -6.72
C THR A 732 -6.08 14.16 -7.90
N PRO A 733 -6.91 13.42 -8.67
CA PRO A 733 -7.70 14.04 -9.73
C PRO A 733 -8.74 15.04 -9.22
N ALA A 734 -9.36 14.83 -8.04
CA ALA A 734 -10.31 15.81 -7.49
C ALA A 734 -9.64 17.16 -7.25
N ILE A 735 -8.45 17.17 -6.65
CA ILE A 735 -7.67 18.40 -6.42
C ILE A 735 -7.22 19.03 -7.75
N ALA A 736 -6.68 18.23 -8.68
CA ALA A 736 -6.24 18.72 -9.98
C ALA A 736 -7.39 19.34 -10.79
N ASN A 737 -8.57 18.71 -10.80
CA ASN A 737 -9.77 19.21 -11.45
C ASN A 737 -10.28 20.51 -10.81
N ALA A 738 -10.18 20.62 -9.48
CA ALA A 738 -10.52 21.86 -8.77
C ALA A 738 -9.57 23.00 -9.15
N ILE A 739 -8.26 22.73 -9.25
CA ILE A 739 -7.28 23.73 -9.68
C ILE A 739 -7.54 24.14 -11.14
N ARG A 740 -7.77 23.18 -12.06
CA ARG A 740 -8.13 23.45 -13.47
C ARG A 740 -9.34 24.39 -13.58
N GLN A 741 -10.39 24.12 -12.77
CA GLN A 741 -11.59 24.98 -12.75
C GLN A 741 -11.25 26.39 -12.27
N ALA A 742 -10.42 26.53 -11.22
CA ALA A 742 -10.03 27.83 -10.67
C ALA A 742 -9.21 28.67 -11.67
N VAL A 743 -8.29 28.05 -12.42
CA VAL A 743 -7.35 28.75 -13.30
C VAL A 743 -7.79 28.79 -14.76
N GLY A 744 -8.73 27.93 -15.16
CA GLY A 744 -9.23 27.85 -16.54
C GLY A 744 -8.18 27.30 -17.53
N ARG A 745 -7.27 26.43 -17.09
CA ARG A 745 -6.16 25.87 -17.89
C ARG A 745 -6.10 24.37 -17.76
N GLU A 746 -5.62 23.71 -18.83
CA GLU A 746 -5.24 22.30 -18.77
C GLU A 746 -3.99 22.11 -17.89
N LEU A 747 -4.03 21.13 -17.02
CA LEU A 747 -2.94 20.74 -16.14
C LEU A 747 -2.75 19.21 -16.27
N PRO A 748 -2.00 18.76 -17.27
CA PRO A 748 -1.92 17.35 -17.63
C PRO A 748 -0.96 16.55 -16.74
N ARG A 749 -0.26 17.20 -15.81
CA ARG A 749 0.76 16.61 -14.98
C ARG A 749 0.48 16.79 -13.50
N VAL A 750 0.84 15.81 -12.69
CA VAL A 750 0.92 15.90 -11.24
C VAL A 750 2.32 15.45 -10.75
N PRO A 751 2.87 16.10 -9.71
CA PRO A 751 2.30 17.20 -8.95
C PRO A 751 2.24 18.50 -9.74
N ILE A 752 1.17 19.27 -9.50
CA ILE A 752 1.00 20.61 -10.10
C ILE A 752 1.94 21.57 -9.36
N ARG A 753 2.81 22.23 -10.11
CA ARG A 753 3.81 23.16 -9.57
C ARG A 753 3.34 24.61 -9.70
N PRO A 754 3.84 25.55 -8.86
CA PRO A 754 3.50 26.96 -8.97
C PRO A 754 3.65 27.53 -10.40
N TYR A 755 4.69 27.16 -11.12
CA TYR A 755 4.92 27.63 -12.50
C TYR A 755 3.91 27.08 -13.55
N ASP A 756 3.20 25.97 -13.24
CA ASP A 756 2.13 25.46 -14.10
C ASP A 756 0.86 26.34 -14.01
N ILE A 757 0.72 27.08 -12.92
CA ILE A 757 -0.44 27.91 -12.59
C ILE A 757 -0.21 29.38 -12.93
N CYS A 758 0.99 29.89 -12.68
CA CYS A 758 1.33 31.31 -12.92
C CYS A 758 1.04 31.74 -14.37
N LEU A 759 0.40 32.90 -14.51
CA LEU A 759 0.01 33.50 -15.78
C LEU A 759 1.14 34.32 -16.39
#